data_704862e308dc4377749b9b00988db722
#
_entry.id   704862e308dc4377749b9b00988db722
#
_cell.length_a   1.000
_cell.length_b   1.000
_cell.length_c   1.000
_cell.angle_alpha   90.00
_cell.angle_beta   90.00
_cell.angle_gamma   90.00
#
_symmetry.space_group_name_H-M   'P 1'
#
loop_
_entity.id
_entity.type
_entity.pdbx_description
1 polymer ?
#
loop_
_entity_poly.entity_id
_entity_poly.type
_entity_poly.pdbx_seq_one_letter_code
_entity_poly.pdbx_strand_id
1 'polypeptide(L)'
;MTHQNKKNTWIHAAAGTGLLLGTALAIAADVPPDEPASETIAASIPSVTVTATRRSASLQSVPIAVSVVDGEQLERSNRTAIDTVVQEIPSATFRQQGGNKDSTIFVRGIGTISTSPGVEPTVSTVVDGVVYARPGQATLDLLDIERIEVLRGPQGTLFGKNASSGVLNIVSRAPSAQPGGFADVSWYQGDEKRVRAGVNGSLKPGVVRASVVAAYADYDGNVDNIHAGGSKVNGYERKGTRARVDITPNADTDISLIADWLKADSSPVQTAYQQSSAGFAQALLPVVAGPENRRVNADIAPVIEDVNKGLSAQINWRHNGYAYTSITAVRDWDNTQYTSGNAIGNSAEVARVTSAYPASRDIGTVDFRQVSQELRVASPRIDVGGHAVDYVSGLYYLHGKDAEVYRRIVTTATSVNSGRADYGVTNDSYAAFGEGTVALAQDWRAILGARWTRDELDYRHARTSTQATAFAGVQPATQSSGETARNGWSGRLGLQHDLGATANTYATYSRGYKGPAYNVFFNMLPRDTNALDPETSNSFEVGVKSSAFNRRLTVNLAAFHTEYDNYQANFYDTVAGAVVTRLINAGKVSTRGIEADIAARPTPQWTLNAALAYVDARIDDFKCPAAAAASCSLNGKTLPFSPKFKAYLRANYAVPLPNGLQADFNADYNYQTKTQFDLFQSPLAVQGAYGIVNAAVELSSSEGGWRVALVGKNLADRSYATNLIVNSGYVNRTVPRDDRRYVGITARKEF
;
A
#
# COMPACT_ATOMS: atom_id res chain seq x y z
N MET A 1 -29.20 1.76 60.10
CA MET A 1 -29.32 3.22 60.05
C MET A 1 -28.64 3.64 58.77
N THR A 2 -29.43 3.74 57.78
CA THR A 2 -29.96 4.93 57.07
C THR A 2 -28.94 5.70 56.25
N HIS A 3 -29.14 5.54 54.94
CA HIS A 3 -29.25 6.56 53.88
C HIS A 3 -27.91 7.05 53.29
N GLN A 4 -27.76 7.25 51.98
CA GLN A 4 -28.75 7.47 50.90
C GLN A 4 -28.04 7.29 49.54
N ASN A 5 -28.80 6.77 48.58
CA ASN A 5 -28.55 6.76 47.15
C ASN A 5 -28.29 8.16 46.57
N LYS A 6 -27.31 8.31 45.68
CA LYS A 6 -27.39 9.26 44.60
C LYS A 6 -27.01 8.60 43.27
N LYS A 7 -28.04 8.30 42.51
CA LYS A 7 -27.98 8.00 41.09
C LYS A 7 -27.52 9.27 40.35
N ASN A 8 -26.42 9.21 39.63
CA ASN A 8 -26.13 10.18 38.58
C ASN A 8 -26.37 9.51 37.20
N THR A 9 -27.51 9.85 36.67
CA THR A 9 -27.93 9.61 35.31
C THR A 9 -27.07 10.46 34.35
N TRP A 10 -26.20 9.82 33.56
CA TRP A 10 -25.62 10.44 32.39
C TRP A 10 -26.53 10.17 31.20
N ILE A 11 -27.21 11.22 30.79
CA ILE A 11 -28.02 11.30 29.57
C ILE A 11 -27.08 11.17 28.39
N HIS A 12 -27.26 10.10 27.60
CA HIS A 12 -26.69 9.99 26.26
C HIS A 12 -27.40 10.99 25.36
N ALA A 13 -26.71 12.06 25.02
CA ALA A 13 -27.06 12.88 23.87
C ALA A 13 -26.61 12.18 22.59
N ALA A 14 -27.44 11.27 22.09
CA ALA A 14 -27.43 10.85 20.70
C ALA A 14 -28.23 11.90 19.91
N ALA A 15 -27.64 13.00 19.55
CA ALA A 15 -28.12 13.89 18.50
C ALA A 15 -27.60 13.29 17.18
N GLY A 16 -28.40 12.71 16.34
CA GLY A 16 -29.40 13.31 15.50
C GLY A 16 -28.75 13.99 14.29
N THR A 17 -27.92 13.22 13.47
CA THR A 17 -27.53 13.62 12.11
C THR A 17 -28.25 12.74 11.08
N GLY A 18 -29.53 12.68 11.22
CA GLY A 18 -30.42 12.09 10.22
C GLY A 18 -31.52 13.07 9.91
N LEU A 19 -31.27 14.10 9.06
CA LEU A 19 -32.29 14.89 8.35
C LEU A 19 -31.62 16.06 7.60
N LEU A 20 -31.02 15.79 6.45
CA LEU A 20 -30.72 16.82 5.42
C LEU A 20 -30.73 16.22 4.01
N LEU A 21 -31.49 15.18 3.76
CA LEU A 21 -31.70 14.60 2.42
C LEU A 21 -33.18 14.67 1.96
N GLY A 22 -34.02 15.44 2.62
CA GLY A 22 -35.49 15.40 2.39
C GLY A 22 -36.17 16.69 1.92
N THR A 23 -35.45 17.79 1.64
CA THR A 23 -36.12 19.07 1.29
C THR A 23 -35.48 19.88 0.15
N ALA A 24 -34.82 19.25 -0.80
CA ALA A 24 -34.31 19.92 -2.00
C ALA A 24 -35.09 19.63 -3.29
N LEU A 25 -36.38 19.29 -3.18
CA LEU A 25 -37.23 18.91 -4.34
C LEU A 25 -38.47 19.77 -4.49
N ALA A 26 -38.42 21.03 -4.11
CA ALA A 26 -39.55 21.95 -4.41
C ALA A 26 -39.06 23.40 -4.42
N ILE A 27 -38.34 23.82 -5.45
CA ILE A 27 -38.36 25.19 -6.00
C ILE A 27 -37.84 25.07 -7.44
N ALA A 28 -38.72 24.73 -8.35
CA ALA A 28 -38.60 24.99 -9.77
C ALA A 28 -39.79 25.88 -10.12
N ALA A 29 -39.59 27.17 -10.08
CA ALA A 29 -40.49 28.15 -10.64
C ALA A 29 -39.67 29.16 -11.43
N ASP A 30 -39.93 29.14 -12.75
CA ASP A 30 -39.76 30.18 -13.74
C ASP A 30 -38.58 31.19 -13.60
N VAL A 31 -37.52 30.96 -14.37
CA VAL A 31 -36.60 32.01 -14.84
C VAL A 31 -36.55 31.95 -16.38
N PRO A 32 -36.67 33.10 -17.08
CA PRO A 32 -36.65 33.14 -18.55
C PRO A 32 -35.30 32.74 -19.13
N PRO A 33 -35.24 32.26 -20.39
CA PRO A 33 -34.01 31.78 -20.99
C PRO A 33 -33.13 32.95 -21.44
N ASP A 34 -31.98 33.15 -20.78
CA ASP A 34 -30.89 33.97 -21.28
C ASP A 34 -29.63 33.13 -21.47
N GLU A 35 -29.03 33.31 -22.63
CA GLU A 35 -27.86 32.68 -23.22
C GLU A 35 -26.88 31.92 -22.33
N PRO A 36 -26.61 30.63 -22.62
CA PRO A 36 -25.52 29.97 -21.95
C PRO A 36 -24.72 29.01 -22.83
N ALA A 37 -23.68 29.36 -23.41
CA ALA A 37 -22.87 28.36 -24.11
C ALA A 37 -21.43 28.21 -23.58
N SER A 38 -20.93 29.13 -22.76
CA SER A 38 -19.50 29.16 -22.39
C SER A 38 -19.17 28.71 -20.95
N GLU A 39 -20.05 28.87 -19.98
CA GLU A 39 -19.74 28.58 -18.57
C GLU A 39 -19.96 27.13 -18.13
N THR A 40 -20.75 26.37 -18.88
CA THR A 40 -21.19 25.01 -18.45
C THR A 40 -20.09 23.96 -18.54
N ILE A 41 -19.10 24.14 -19.41
CA ILE A 41 -18.02 23.16 -19.65
C ILE A 41 -16.92 23.27 -18.56
N ALA A 42 -16.64 24.45 -18.05
CA ALA A 42 -15.58 24.69 -17.07
C ALA A 42 -15.81 24.06 -15.69
N ALA A 43 -17.05 23.69 -15.34
CA ALA A 43 -17.40 23.10 -14.03
C ALA A 43 -17.52 21.56 -14.06
N SER A 44 -17.35 20.91 -15.18
CA SER A 44 -17.46 19.43 -15.26
C SER A 44 -16.23 18.74 -14.66
N ILE A 45 -16.44 17.59 -14.01
CA ILE A 45 -15.36 16.72 -13.53
C ILE A 45 -14.69 16.07 -14.78
N PRO A 46 -13.36 16.17 -14.93
CA PRO A 46 -12.64 15.52 -16.03
C PRO A 46 -12.89 14.01 -16.08
N SER A 47 -12.90 13.44 -17.26
CA SER A 47 -12.97 11.99 -17.40
C SER A 47 -11.63 11.37 -16.97
N VAL A 48 -11.68 10.46 -16.00
CA VAL A 48 -10.50 9.74 -15.53
C VAL A 48 -10.33 8.48 -16.38
N THR A 49 -9.16 8.33 -16.99
CA THR A 49 -8.77 7.14 -17.73
C THR A 49 -7.99 6.19 -16.83
N VAL A 50 -8.33 4.91 -16.87
CA VAL A 50 -7.66 3.85 -16.10
C VAL A 50 -7.16 2.74 -17.02
N THR A 51 -6.19 1.97 -16.54
CA THR A 51 -5.64 0.79 -17.23
C THR A 51 -5.97 -0.52 -16.52
N ALA A 52 -6.99 -0.48 -15.69
CA ALA A 52 -7.45 -1.57 -14.83
C ALA A 52 -7.85 -2.86 -15.59
N THR A 53 -8.20 -2.75 -16.87
CA THR A 53 -8.53 -3.90 -17.74
C THR A 53 -7.43 -4.23 -18.74
N ARG A 54 -6.18 -3.79 -18.50
CA ARG A 54 -5.06 -3.87 -19.45
C ARG A 54 -5.35 -3.16 -20.78
N ARG A 55 -6.38 -2.34 -20.83
CA ARG A 55 -6.77 -1.40 -21.88
C ARG A 55 -7.01 -0.04 -21.25
N SER A 56 -6.81 1.01 -22.02
CA SER A 56 -7.21 2.37 -21.64
C SER A 56 -8.74 2.47 -21.71
N ALA A 57 -9.38 2.74 -20.60
CA ALA A 57 -10.84 2.85 -20.49
C ALA A 57 -11.23 3.97 -19.50
N SER A 58 -12.43 4.52 -19.65
CA SER A 58 -12.96 5.46 -18.65
C SER A 58 -13.19 4.74 -17.32
N LEU A 59 -12.84 5.38 -16.22
CA LEU A 59 -13.14 4.88 -14.86
C LEU A 59 -14.63 4.52 -14.70
N GLN A 60 -15.51 5.30 -15.33
CA GLN A 60 -16.95 5.08 -15.27
C GLN A 60 -17.41 3.84 -16.05
N SER A 61 -16.65 3.36 -17.05
CA SER A 61 -17.04 2.21 -17.86
C SER A 61 -16.50 0.86 -17.39
N VAL A 62 -15.53 0.82 -16.47
CA VAL A 62 -14.94 -0.44 -16.02
C VAL A 62 -15.77 -1.10 -14.90
N PRO A 63 -16.13 -2.40 -15.01
CA PRO A 63 -17.00 -3.11 -14.08
C PRO A 63 -16.22 -3.67 -12.86
N ILE A 64 -15.47 -2.82 -12.18
CA ILE A 64 -14.72 -3.10 -10.96
C ILE A 64 -14.65 -1.86 -10.09
N ALA A 65 -14.51 -2.05 -8.77
CA ALA A 65 -14.24 -0.97 -7.84
C ALA A 65 -12.78 -0.51 -7.98
N VAL A 66 -12.59 0.74 -8.39
CA VAL A 66 -11.26 1.37 -8.56
C VAL A 66 -11.25 2.74 -7.91
N SER A 67 -10.28 3.01 -7.05
CA SER A 67 -9.95 4.38 -6.61
C SER A 67 -8.74 4.88 -7.41
N VAL A 68 -8.78 6.14 -7.83
CA VAL A 68 -7.68 6.79 -8.54
C VAL A 68 -7.21 8.00 -7.74
N VAL A 69 -5.90 8.06 -7.51
CA VAL A 69 -5.23 9.19 -6.89
C VAL A 69 -4.32 9.84 -7.92
N ASP A 70 -4.54 11.11 -8.16
CA ASP A 70 -3.78 11.89 -9.13
C ASP A 70 -2.39 12.24 -8.60
N GLY A 71 -1.36 12.14 -9.47
CA GLY A 71 0.03 12.38 -9.08
C GLY A 71 0.32 13.83 -8.69
N GLU A 72 -0.31 14.82 -9.36
CA GLU A 72 -0.16 16.22 -9.00
C GLU A 72 -0.79 16.50 -7.63
N GLN A 73 -1.92 15.87 -7.32
CA GLN A 73 -2.53 15.95 -6.01
C GLN A 73 -1.59 15.41 -4.92
N LEU A 74 -0.92 14.28 -5.17
CA LEU A 74 0.06 13.71 -4.24
C LEU A 74 1.24 14.67 -4.00
N GLU A 75 1.73 15.29 -5.07
CA GLU A 75 2.81 16.29 -5.00
C GLU A 75 2.39 17.52 -4.17
N ARG A 76 1.23 18.12 -4.46
CA ARG A 76 0.70 19.28 -3.73
C ARG A 76 0.45 19.00 -2.25
N SER A 77 0.07 17.76 -1.91
CA SER A 77 -0.17 17.35 -0.54
C SER A 77 1.05 16.76 0.15
N ASN A 78 2.26 16.77 -0.46
CA ASN A 78 3.48 16.14 0.04
C ASN A 78 3.27 14.69 0.49
N ARG A 79 2.54 13.91 -0.32
CA ARG A 79 2.36 12.46 -0.17
C ARG A 79 3.21 11.75 -1.19
N THR A 80 4.40 11.38 -0.81
CA THR A 80 5.46 10.93 -1.72
C THR A 80 5.81 9.47 -1.59
N ALA A 81 5.24 8.78 -0.61
CA ALA A 81 5.44 7.35 -0.37
C ALA A 81 4.10 6.64 -0.14
N ILE A 82 4.07 5.34 -0.34
CA ILE A 82 2.84 4.53 -0.34
C ILE A 82 2.10 4.60 1.00
N ASP A 83 2.81 4.65 2.12
CA ASP A 83 2.24 4.77 3.47
C ASP A 83 1.36 6.02 3.63
N THR A 84 1.71 7.11 2.93
CA THR A 84 0.93 8.36 2.94
C THR A 84 -0.17 8.36 1.88
N VAL A 85 0.02 7.68 0.74
CA VAL A 85 -1.00 7.55 -0.32
C VAL A 85 -2.21 6.76 0.15
N VAL A 86 -2.02 5.66 0.90
CA VAL A 86 -3.14 4.84 1.40
C VAL A 86 -4.06 5.58 2.37
N GLN A 87 -3.67 6.75 2.87
CA GLN A 87 -4.55 7.61 3.67
C GLN A 87 -5.72 8.16 2.84
N GLU A 88 -5.56 8.35 1.53
CA GLU A 88 -6.61 8.80 0.62
C GLU A 88 -7.54 7.67 0.16
N ILE A 89 -7.23 6.42 0.50
CA ILE A 89 -7.93 5.21 0.05
C ILE A 89 -8.52 4.49 1.26
N PRO A 90 -9.78 4.73 1.64
CA PRO A 90 -10.36 4.18 2.87
C PRO A 90 -10.38 2.66 2.95
N SER A 91 -10.46 1.96 1.83
CA SER A 91 -10.39 0.49 1.79
C SER A 91 -8.98 -0.07 1.95
N ALA A 92 -7.95 0.79 1.96
CA ALA A 92 -6.55 0.39 2.10
C ALA A 92 -5.96 0.81 3.45
N THR A 93 -5.04 -0.01 3.98
CA THR A 93 -4.20 0.32 5.13
C THR A 93 -2.77 -0.11 4.85
N PHE A 94 -1.82 0.49 5.55
CA PHE A 94 -0.40 0.19 5.42
C PHE A 94 0.16 -0.28 6.75
N ARG A 95 0.89 -1.38 6.73
CA ARG A 95 1.66 -1.85 7.87
C ARG A 95 3.13 -1.55 7.63
N GLN A 96 3.71 -0.76 8.50
CA GLN A 96 5.15 -0.56 8.59
C GLN A 96 5.70 -1.29 9.80
N GLN A 97 6.75 -2.06 9.63
CA GLN A 97 7.46 -2.73 10.71
C GLN A 97 8.95 -2.70 10.41
N GLY A 98 9.72 -2.03 11.26
CA GLY A 98 11.17 -2.09 11.29
C GLY A 98 11.94 -1.75 10.01
N GLY A 99 11.29 -1.74 8.83
CA GLY A 99 11.91 -1.48 7.53
C GLY A 99 11.00 -1.78 6.36
N ASN A 100 11.45 -1.47 5.15
CA ASN A 100 10.67 -1.67 3.92
C ASN A 100 10.42 -3.15 3.61
N LYS A 101 11.40 -4.03 3.93
CA LYS A 101 11.28 -5.48 3.73
C LYS A 101 9.98 -6.05 4.32
N ASP A 102 9.60 -5.58 5.50
CA ASP A 102 8.48 -6.09 6.28
C ASP A 102 7.21 -5.22 6.16
N SER A 103 7.23 -4.22 5.27
CA SER A 103 6.11 -3.33 5.03
C SER A 103 5.15 -3.93 4.01
N THR A 104 3.85 -3.72 4.21
CA THR A 104 2.84 -4.27 3.32
C THR A 104 1.56 -3.45 3.28
N ILE A 105 0.83 -3.59 2.17
CA ILE A 105 -0.46 -2.97 1.95
C ILE A 105 -1.56 -4.00 2.21
N PHE A 106 -2.63 -3.56 2.85
CA PHE A 106 -3.88 -4.31 2.99
C PHE A 106 -4.95 -3.62 2.16
N VAL A 107 -5.76 -4.40 1.47
CA VAL A 107 -6.96 -3.93 0.78
C VAL A 107 -8.16 -4.69 1.31
N ARG A 108 -9.22 -3.98 1.70
CA ARG A 108 -10.42 -4.58 2.32
C ARG A 108 -10.09 -5.43 3.56
N GLY A 109 -9.06 -5.02 4.33
CA GLY A 109 -8.61 -5.72 5.54
C GLY A 109 -7.77 -6.97 5.29
N ILE A 110 -7.43 -7.30 4.05
CA ILE A 110 -6.61 -8.46 3.67
C ILE A 110 -5.26 -8.01 3.14
N GLY A 111 -4.19 -8.60 3.68
CA GLY A 111 -2.80 -8.34 3.27
C GLY A 111 -1.87 -9.42 3.80
N THR A 112 -0.66 -9.45 3.29
CA THR A 112 0.35 -10.43 3.72
C THR A 112 1.12 -9.91 4.92
N ILE A 113 1.18 -10.68 5.98
CA ILE A 113 2.04 -10.44 7.12
C ILE A 113 3.11 -11.52 7.10
N SER A 114 4.26 -11.26 6.49
CA SER A 114 5.38 -12.22 6.52
C SER A 114 6.72 -11.56 6.29
N THR A 115 7.73 -12.05 6.99
CA THR A 115 9.15 -11.71 6.82
C THR A 115 9.90 -12.75 6.00
N SER A 116 9.24 -13.86 5.62
CA SER A 116 9.85 -14.95 4.85
C SER A 116 9.96 -14.60 3.37
N PRO A 117 11.12 -14.78 2.73
CA PRO A 117 11.26 -14.67 1.29
C PRO A 117 10.44 -15.72 0.52
N GLY A 118 10.07 -16.80 1.16
CA GLY A 118 9.20 -17.85 0.59
C GLY A 118 7.72 -17.49 0.53
N VAL A 119 7.33 -16.26 0.89
CA VAL A 119 5.93 -15.79 0.92
C VAL A 119 5.75 -14.60 0.01
N GLU A 120 4.79 -14.68 -0.87
CA GLU A 120 4.44 -13.59 -1.79
C GLU A 120 3.32 -12.69 -1.23
N PRO A 121 3.16 -11.45 -1.73
CA PRO A 121 2.11 -10.54 -1.29
C PRO A 121 0.71 -11.02 -1.70
N THR A 122 -0.32 -10.55 -0.99
CA THR A 122 -1.74 -10.76 -1.34
C THR A 122 -2.30 -9.58 -2.15
N VAL A 123 -1.66 -8.40 -2.05
CA VAL A 123 -1.92 -7.23 -2.88
C VAL A 123 -0.73 -7.04 -3.83
N SER A 124 -0.98 -7.12 -5.13
CA SER A 124 0.08 -6.95 -6.15
C SER A 124 0.39 -5.48 -6.37
N THR A 125 1.66 -5.13 -6.44
CA THR A 125 2.10 -3.80 -6.90
C THR A 125 2.62 -3.89 -8.32
N VAL A 126 2.10 -3.03 -9.19
CA VAL A 126 2.47 -2.95 -10.61
C VAL A 126 2.90 -1.53 -10.91
N VAL A 127 4.05 -1.34 -11.53
CA VAL A 127 4.56 -0.03 -11.94
C VAL A 127 4.81 -0.07 -13.45
N ASP A 128 4.12 0.77 -14.21
CA ASP A 128 4.19 0.81 -15.68
C ASP A 128 4.07 -0.58 -16.34
N GLY A 129 3.15 -1.40 -15.82
CA GLY A 129 2.91 -2.76 -16.30
C GLY A 129 3.80 -3.84 -15.72
N VAL A 130 4.90 -3.50 -15.05
CA VAL A 130 5.83 -4.45 -14.41
C VAL A 130 5.37 -4.79 -13.00
N VAL A 131 5.18 -6.08 -12.71
CA VAL A 131 4.87 -6.56 -11.35
C VAL A 131 6.12 -6.49 -10.48
N TYR A 132 6.01 -5.89 -9.29
CA TYR A 132 7.03 -5.93 -8.26
C TYR A 132 6.76 -7.13 -7.34
N ALA A 133 7.62 -8.13 -7.42
CA ALA A 133 7.38 -9.41 -6.77
C ALA A 133 7.54 -9.36 -5.24
N ARG A 134 8.24 -8.34 -4.72
CA ARG A 134 8.46 -8.16 -3.28
C ARG A 134 7.80 -6.87 -2.78
N PRO A 135 7.08 -6.90 -1.66
CA PRO A 135 6.42 -5.70 -1.11
C PRO A 135 7.42 -4.56 -0.84
N GLY A 136 8.60 -4.86 -0.31
CA GLY A 136 9.63 -3.87 0.02
C GLY A 136 10.15 -3.06 -1.17
N GLN A 137 10.08 -3.59 -2.40
CA GLN A 137 10.45 -2.85 -3.60
C GLN A 137 9.53 -1.65 -3.88
N ALA A 138 8.28 -1.71 -3.45
CA ALA A 138 7.23 -0.77 -3.80
C ALA A 138 7.03 0.36 -2.77
N THR A 139 7.74 0.33 -1.65
CA THR A 139 7.51 1.24 -0.51
C THR A 139 8.37 2.50 -0.54
N LEU A 140 9.29 2.59 -1.49
CA LEU A 140 10.16 3.76 -1.66
C LEU A 140 9.45 4.94 -2.32
N ASP A 141 10.15 6.07 -2.45
CA ASP A 141 9.59 7.30 -3.00
C ASP A 141 9.00 7.12 -4.41
N LEU A 142 7.87 7.74 -4.61
CA LEU A 142 7.17 7.79 -5.89
C LEU A 142 7.77 8.91 -6.75
N LEU A 143 8.46 8.54 -7.83
CA LEU A 143 9.07 9.49 -8.76
C LEU A 143 8.19 9.64 -10.01
N ASP A 144 7.87 10.89 -10.35
CA ASP A 144 7.20 11.28 -11.60
C ASP A 144 5.92 10.49 -11.90
N ILE A 145 5.02 10.43 -10.92
CA ILE A 145 3.78 9.67 -11.02
C ILE A 145 2.70 10.51 -11.71
N GLU A 146 2.04 9.91 -12.70
CA GLU A 146 0.84 10.47 -13.30
C GLU A 146 -0.38 10.18 -12.43
N ARG A 147 -0.54 8.91 -12.01
CA ARG A 147 -1.64 8.47 -11.15
C ARG A 147 -1.34 7.13 -10.48
N ILE A 148 -2.07 6.87 -9.42
CA ILE A 148 -2.13 5.57 -8.76
C ILE A 148 -3.56 5.05 -8.85
N GLU A 149 -3.73 3.85 -9.38
CA GLU A 149 -5.01 3.14 -9.46
C GLU A 149 -5.02 2.01 -8.43
N VAL A 150 -5.96 2.01 -7.50
CA VAL A 150 -6.16 0.90 -6.56
C VAL A 150 -7.37 0.09 -6.99
N LEU A 151 -7.10 -1.07 -7.56
CA LEU A 151 -8.11 -2.04 -7.95
C LEU A 151 -8.43 -2.91 -6.75
N ARG A 152 -9.68 -2.93 -6.35
CA ARG A 152 -10.14 -3.62 -5.15
C ARG A 152 -10.73 -4.98 -5.47
N GLY A 153 -10.55 -5.94 -4.55
CA GLY A 153 -10.95 -7.33 -4.74
C GLY A 153 -10.04 -8.11 -5.69
N PRO A 154 -10.30 -9.40 -5.94
CA PRO A 154 -9.44 -10.27 -6.73
C PRO A 154 -9.31 -9.81 -8.20
N GLN A 155 -8.08 -9.62 -8.65
CA GLN A 155 -7.71 -9.19 -10.00
C GLN A 155 -6.81 -10.21 -10.70
N GLY A 156 -6.84 -11.46 -10.26
CA GLY A 156 -5.91 -12.51 -10.68
C GLY A 156 -5.91 -12.81 -12.18
N THR A 157 -7.02 -12.61 -12.88
CA THR A 157 -7.14 -12.87 -14.33
C THR A 157 -6.12 -12.07 -15.12
N LEU A 158 -6.10 -10.75 -14.97
CA LEU A 158 -5.27 -9.85 -15.79
C LEU A 158 -3.96 -9.43 -15.12
N PHE A 159 -3.90 -9.43 -13.78
CA PHE A 159 -2.73 -8.98 -13.03
C PHE A 159 -1.92 -10.13 -12.42
N GLY A 160 -2.42 -11.35 -12.54
CA GLY A 160 -1.71 -12.56 -12.17
C GLY A 160 -1.87 -12.98 -10.72
N LYS A 161 -1.03 -13.93 -10.31
CA LYS A 161 -0.96 -14.36 -8.92
C LYS A 161 -0.67 -13.16 -8.00
N ASN A 162 -0.98 -13.31 -6.72
CA ASN A 162 -0.71 -12.27 -5.72
C ASN A 162 -1.61 -11.00 -5.84
N ALA A 163 -2.60 -11.03 -6.73
CA ALA A 163 -3.66 -10.04 -6.83
C ALA A 163 -4.98 -10.60 -6.27
N SER A 164 -4.93 -11.41 -5.20
CA SER A 164 -6.09 -12.08 -4.61
C SER A 164 -6.94 -11.15 -3.73
N SER A 165 -6.39 -10.01 -3.30
CA SER A 165 -7.11 -8.97 -2.55
C SER A 165 -7.20 -7.64 -3.29
N GLY A 166 -6.27 -7.35 -4.20
CA GLY A 166 -6.25 -6.12 -4.96
C GLY A 166 -4.94 -5.88 -5.70
N VAL A 167 -4.90 -4.75 -6.42
CA VAL A 167 -3.72 -4.29 -7.14
C VAL A 167 -3.50 -2.81 -6.87
N LEU A 168 -2.26 -2.44 -6.58
CA LEU A 168 -1.77 -1.09 -6.64
C LEU A 168 -1.08 -0.90 -8.00
N ASN A 169 -1.73 -0.22 -8.92
CA ASN A 169 -1.20 0.05 -10.25
C ASN A 169 -0.71 1.50 -10.34
N ILE A 170 0.59 1.68 -10.46
CA ILE A 170 1.27 2.97 -10.49
C ILE A 170 1.64 3.26 -11.95
N VAL A 171 1.21 4.40 -12.44
CA VAL A 171 1.48 4.86 -13.80
C VAL A 171 2.34 6.11 -13.74
N SER A 172 3.52 6.08 -14.36
CA SER A 172 4.40 7.25 -14.45
C SER A 172 4.02 8.16 -15.62
N ARG A 173 4.40 9.44 -15.50
CA ARG A 173 4.17 10.43 -16.57
C ARG A 173 4.90 10.06 -17.84
N ALA A 174 4.22 10.21 -18.97
CA ALA A 174 4.86 10.11 -20.27
C ALA A 174 5.61 11.41 -20.61
N PRO A 175 6.74 11.33 -21.35
CA PRO A 175 7.46 12.51 -21.81
C PRO A 175 6.59 13.40 -22.69
N SER A 176 6.61 14.72 -22.48
CA SER A 176 5.92 15.70 -23.30
C SER A 176 6.57 15.83 -24.68
N ALA A 177 5.76 16.20 -25.68
CA ALA A 177 6.29 16.62 -26.99
C ALA A 177 6.91 18.03 -26.94
N GLN A 178 6.41 18.90 -26.06
CA GLN A 178 6.94 20.23 -25.84
C GLN A 178 8.12 20.15 -24.87
N PRO A 179 9.25 20.82 -25.16
CA PRO A 179 10.33 20.97 -24.20
C PRO A 179 9.83 21.67 -22.94
N GLY A 180 10.25 21.18 -21.80
CA GLY A 180 9.88 21.77 -20.53
C GLY A 180 10.59 21.09 -19.38
N GLY A 181 10.42 21.64 -18.20
CA GLY A 181 11.00 21.09 -17.01
C GLY A 181 10.37 21.69 -15.75
N PHE A 182 10.81 21.17 -14.64
CA PHE A 182 10.42 21.72 -13.33
C PHE A 182 11.56 21.59 -12.33
N ALA A 183 11.53 22.46 -11.34
CA ALA A 183 12.28 22.32 -10.10
C ALA A 183 11.32 22.60 -8.94
N ASP A 184 11.31 21.72 -7.94
CA ASP A 184 10.60 21.96 -6.69
C ASP A 184 11.50 21.75 -5.48
N VAL A 185 11.24 22.55 -4.44
CA VAL A 185 11.90 22.48 -3.16
C VAL A 185 10.85 22.51 -2.07
N SER A 186 11.08 21.77 -1.01
CA SER A 186 10.22 21.75 0.16
C SER A 186 11.06 21.75 1.42
N TRP A 187 10.56 22.42 2.44
CA TRP A 187 11.13 22.42 3.78
C TRP A 187 10.04 22.31 4.82
N TYR A 188 10.14 21.30 5.67
CA TYR A 188 9.17 21.02 6.72
C TYR A 188 9.85 20.95 8.09
N GLN A 189 9.04 20.93 9.12
CA GLN A 189 9.49 20.68 10.50
C GLN A 189 10.23 19.34 10.60
N GLY A 190 11.18 19.24 11.56
CA GLY A 190 12.08 18.07 11.68
C GLY A 190 13.23 18.14 10.70
N ASP A 191 13.53 19.32 10.17
CA ASP A 191 14.55 19.61 9.16
C ASP A 191 14.40 18.76 7.87
N GLU A 192 13.16 18.40 7.55
CA GLU A 192 12.89 17.69 6.30
C GLU A 192 13.07 18.63 5.12
N LYS A 193 14.00 18.28 4.26
CA LYS A 193 14.32 18.96 3.02
C LYS A 193 14.09 18.04 1.86
N ARG A 194 13.46 18.55 0.81
CA ARG A 194 13.25 17.82 -0.42
C ARG A 194 13.53 18.70 -1.62
N VAL A 195 14.25 18.15 -2.59
CA VAL A 195 14.49 18.80 -3.88
C VAL A 195 14.16 17.79 -4.97
N ARG A 196 13.40 18.23 -5.98
CA ARG A 196 13.16 17.45 -7.19
C ARG A 196 13.36 18.35 -8.40
N ALA A 197 13.89 17.78 -9.44
CA ALA A 197 14.01 18.45 -10.73
C ALA A 197 13.76 17.45 -11.86
N GLY A 198 13.14 17.93 -12.92
CA GLY A 198 12.87 17.11 -14.10
C GLY A 198 12.93 17.94 -15.37
N VAL A 199 13.35 17.28 -16.44
CA VAL A 199 13.31 17.82 -17.79
C VAL A 199 12.64 16.80 -18.71
N ASN A 200 11.88 17.29 -19.67
CA ASN A 200 11.23 16.46 -20.65
C ASN A 200 11.13 17.19 -21.99
N GLY A 201 10.96 16.46 -23.08
CA GLY A 201 10.79 17.05 -24.39
C GLY A 201 11.04 16.07 -25.53
N SER A 202 10.88 16.60 -26.74
CA SER A 202 11.14 15.86 -27.97
C SER A 202 12.62 15.96 -28.35
N LEU A 203 13.30 14.82 -28.37
CA LEU A 203 14.69 14.71 -28.92
C LEU A 203 14.67 14.66 -30.45
N LYS A 204 13.59 14.08 -31.04
CA LYS A 204 13.33 14.08 -32.46
C LYS A 204 11.82 14.29 -32.67
N PRO A 205 11.39 15.44 -33.21
CA PRO A 205 9.99 15.76 -33.34
C PRO A 205 9.18 14.63 -33.99
N GLY A 206 8.07 14.26 -33.34
CA GLY A 206 7.17 13.21 -33.79
C GLY A 206 7.69 11.78 -33.67
N VAL A 207 8.97 11.56 -33.26
CA VAL A 207 9.58 10.23 -33.22
C VAL A 207 10.13 9.87 -31.84
N VAL A 208 10.89 10.75 -31.17
CA VAL A 208 11.54 10.42 -29.89
C VAL A 208 11.26 11.50 -28.87
N ARG A 209 10.69 11.11 -27.75
CA ARG A 209 10.48 11.95 -26.58
C ARG A 209 11.21 11.34 -25.39
N ALA A 210 11.74 12.18 -24.52
CA ALA A 210 12.45 11.71 -23.34
C ALA A 210 12.10 12.57 -22.12
N SER A 211 12.19 11.96 -20.93
CA SER A 211 12.13 12.63 -19.66
C SER A 211 13.17 12.06 -18.69
N VAL A 212 13.70 12.92 -17.83
CA VAL A 212 14.53 12.53 -16.69
C VAL A 212 14.06 13.31 -15.48
N VAL A 213 13.85 12.63 -14.37
CA VAL A 213 13.50 13.22 -13.07
C VAL A 213 14.49 12.72 -12.04
N ALA A 214 14.99 13.62 -11.20
CA ALA A 214 15.83 13.31 -10.04
C ALA A 214 15.19 13.91 -8.79
N ALA A 215 15.36 13.20 -7.66
CA ALA A 215 14.88 13.63 -6.35
C ALA A 215 15.91 13.35 -5.26
N TYR A 216 15.96 14.24 -4.29
CA TYR A 216 16.68 14.10 -3.03
C TYR A 216 15.73 14.50 -1.90
N ALA A 217 15.75 13.74 -0.82
CA ALA A 217 15.00 14.08 0.39
C ALA A 217 15.81 13.65 1.61
N ASP A 218 15.86 14.52 2.60
CA ASP A 218 16.52 14.31 3.88
C ASP A 218 15.60 14.71 5.01
N TYR A 219 15.52 13.91 6.05
CA TYR A 219 14.67 14.11 7.22
C TYR A 219 15.36 13.56 8.46
N ASP A 220 15.68 14.42 9.42
CA ASP A 220 16.34 14.03 10.67
C ASP A 220 15.52 13.02 11.50
N GLY A 221 14.20 13.10 11.41
CA GLY A 221 13.27 12.28 12.19
C GLY A 221 12.51 13.07 13.26
N ASN A 222 11.57 12.36 13.91
CA ASN A 222 10.68 12.93 14.92
C ASN A 222 10.76 12.23 16.29
N VAL A 223 11.75 11.38 16.49
CA VAL A 223 12.02 10.70 17.76
C VAL A 223 13.41 11.08 18.26
N ASP A 224 13.50 11.53 19.52
CA ASP A 224 14.77 11.88 20.15
C ASP A 224 15.41 10.63 20.76
N ASN A 225 16.60 10.24 20.31
CA ASN A 225 17.43 9.28 21.00
C ASN A 225 18.25 10.02 22.05
N ILE A 226 17.92 9.85 23.33
CA ILE A 226 18.57 10.54 24.46
C ILE A 226 19.80 9.82 25.01
N HIS A 227 20.24 8.75 24.35
CA HIS A 227 21.49 8.08 24.69
C HIS A 227 22.68 9.04 24.50
N ALA A 228 23.78 8.80 25.20
CA ALA A 228 24.98 9.67 25.16
C ALA A 228 25.41 10.01 23.73
N GLY A 229 25.44 11.30 23.42
CA GLY A 229 25.72 11.80 22.08
C GLY A 229 24.48 11.98 21.18
N GLY A 230 23.29 11.88 21.77
CA GLY A 230 21.95 11.84 21.17
C GLY A 230 21.74 12.49 19.81
N SER A 231 21.15 11.71 18.91
CA SER A 231 20.70 12.14 17.58
C SER A 231 19.19 11.91 17.47
N LYS A 232 18.56 12.55 16.48
CA LYS A 232 17.22 12.14 16.09
C LYS A 232 17.26 10.81 15.34
N VAL A 233 16.18 10.06 15.46
CA VAL A 233 15.92 8.81 14.75
C VAL A 233 14.49 8.81 14.19
N ASN A 234 14.10 7.81 13.45
CA ASN A 234 12.89 7.77 12.65
C ASN A 234 12.94 8.71 11.44
N GLY A 235 14.15 9.00 11.00
CA GLY A 235 14.46 9.81 9.83
C GLY A 235 14.86 8.98 8.62
N TYR A 236 15.19 9.66 7.52
CA TYR A 236 15.66 9.04 6.29
C TYR A 236 16.45 10.02 5.42
N GLU A 237 17.38 9.48 4.63
CA GLU A 237 17.90 10.10 3.41
C GLU A 237 17.42 9.27 2.21
N ARG A 238 16.91 9.93 1.18
CA ARG A 238 16.42 9.27 -0.04
C ARG A 238 16.94 9.98 -1.28
N LYS A 239 17.38 9.18 -2.25
CA LYS A 239 17.85 9.65 -3.55
C LYS A 239 17.21 8.80 -4.63
N GLY A 240 16.80 9.43 -5.72
CA GLY A 240 16.21 8.70 -6.82
C GLY A 240 16.34 9.41 -8.14
N THR A 241 16.39 8.61 -9.18
CA THR A 241 16.31 9.10 -10.56
C THR A 241 15.47 8.13 -11.38
N ARG A 242 14.74 8.69 -12.33
CA ARG A 242 13.96 7.95 -13.33
C ARG A 242 14.14 8.61 -14.68
N ALA A 243 14.42 7.78 -15.68
CA ALA A 243 14.49 8.18 -17.07
C ALA A 243 13.50 7.39 -17.90
N ARG A 244 12.81 8.04 -18.82
CA ARG A 244 11.91 7.41 -19.78
C ARG A 244 12.16 7.96 -21.19
N VAL A 245 12.22 7.04 -22.15
CA VAL A 245 12.33 7.37 -23.57
C VAL A 245 11.18 6.69 -24.30
N ASP A 246 10.32 7.49 -24.95
CA ASP A 246 9.23 7.01 -25.79
C ASP A 246 9.62 7.23 -27.25
N ILE A 247 9.59 6.16 -28.04
CA ILE A 247 9.97 6.14 -29.46
C ILE A 247 8.74 5.70 -30.27
N THR A 248 8.31 6.53 -31.22
CA THR A 248 7.23 6.24 -32.17
C THR A 248 7.82 6.21 -33.58
N PRO A 249 8.42 5.08 -34.00
CA PRO A 249 9.13 5.00 -35.28
C PRO A 249 8.18 5.09 -36.47
N ASN A 250 6.92 4.74 -36.31
CA ASN A 250 5.84 4.83 -37.28
C ASN A 250 4.49 4.93 -36.56
N ALA A 251 3.39 5.10 -37.33
CA ALA A 251 2.05 5.26 -36.76
C ALA A 251 1.53 4.04 -35.97
N ASP A 252 2.10 2.87 -36.19
CA ASP A 252 1.61 1.60 -35.64
C ASP A 252 2.46 1.09 -34.46
N THR A 253 3.61 1.70 -34.17
CA THR A 253 4.56 1.20 -33.21
C THR A 253 4.93 2.26 -32.19
N ASP A 254 4.75 1.95 -30.90
CA ASP A 254 5.25 2.73 -29.77
C ASP A 254 6.18 1.87 -28.92
N ILE A 255 7.33 2.41 -28.56
CA ILE A 255 8.32 1.76 -27.71
C ILE A 255 8.59 2.68 -26.52
N SER A 256 8.45 2.17 -25.31
CA SER A 256 8.81 2.87 -24.06
C SER A 256 9.96 2.15 -23.38
N LEU A 257 11.05 2.86 -23.14
CA LEU A 257 12.19 2.39 -22.34
C LEU A 257 12.22 3.18 -21.04
N ILE A 258 12.23 2.47 -19.90
CA ILE A 258 12.22 3.08 -18.57
C ILE A 258 13.36 2.51 -17.76
N ALA A 259 14.15 3.39 -17.15
CA ALA A 259 15.17 3.06 -16.19
C ALA A 259 14.93 3.83 -14.90
N ASP A 260 15.06 3.16 -13.75
CA ASP A 260 14.95 3.78 -12.43
C ASP A 260 16.03 3.29 -11.46
N TRP A 261 16.44 4.18 -10.58
CA TRP A 261 17.31 3.90 -9.45
C TRP A 261 16.85 4.69 -8.24
N LEU A 262 16.71 4.02 -7.11
CA LEU A 262 16.27 4.58 -5.84
C LEU A 262 17.16 4.02 -4.73
N LYS A 263 17.70 4.90 -3.88
CA LYS A 263 18.38 4.55 -2.64
C LYS A 263 17.71 5.24 -1.48
N ALA A 264 17.51 4.51 -0.38
CA ALA A 264 17.00 5.05 0.87
C ALA A 264 17.84 4.52 2.03
N ASP A 265 18.37 5.43 2.85
CA ASP A 265 18.94 5.14 4.15
C ASP A 265 17.94 5.62 5.21
N SER A 266 17.56 4.78 6.15
CA SER A 266 16.53 5.10 7.14
C SER A 266 16.88 4.57 8.52
N SER A 267 16.34 5.23 9.56
CA SER A 267 16.53 4.87 10.97
C SER A 267 15.18 4.61 11.65
N PRO A 268 14.36 3.66 11.17
CA PRO A 268 13.05 3.43 11.73
C PRO A 268 13.15 2.96 13.19
N VAL A 269 12.39 3.57 14.07
CA VAL A 269 12.38 3.23 15.47
C VAL A 269 10.96 3.10 16.01
N GLN A 270 10.81 2.26 17.01
CA GLN A 270 9.60 2.15 17.79
C GLN A 270 9.81 2.79 19.15
N THR A 271 8.79 3.39 19.72
CA THR A 271 8.86 3.98 21.04
C THR A 271 8.02 3.18 22.04
N ALA A 272 8.42 3.21 23.31
CA ALA A 272 7.64 2.59 24.39
C ALA A 272 6.28 3.30 24.55
N TYR A 273 5.21 2.56 24.25
CA TYR A 273 3.83 3.04 24.32
C TYR A 273 3.19 2.78 25.68
N GLN A 274 3.41 1.58 26.22
CA GLN A 274 2.91 1.14 27.50
C GLN A 274 3.91 0.17 28.14
N GLN A 275 4.05 0.22 29.44
CA GLN A 275 4.84 -0.70 30.23
C GLN A 275 3.93 -1.54 31.11
N SER A 276 4.30 -2.80 31.36
CA SER A 276 3.57 -3.72 32.22
C SER A 276 4.43 -4.24 33.40
N SER A 277 5.73 -3.88 33.46
CA SER A 277 6.61 -4.27 34.56
C SER A 277 7.42 -3.08 35.10
N ALA A 278 7.57 -3.00 36.42
CA ALA A 278 8.36 -1.96 37.06
C ALA A 278 9.86 -2.06 36.74
N GLY A 279 10.38 -3.27 36.54
CA GLY A 279 11.78 -3.48 36.16
C GLY A 279 12.07 -2.92 34.75
N PHE A 280 11.14 -3.09 33.82
CA PHE A 280 11.29 -2.53 32.48
C PHE A 280 11.18 -0.99 32.50
N ALA A 281 10.29 -0.43 33.31
CA ALA A 281 10.19 1.00 33.51
C ALA A 281 11.53 1.61 33.98
N GLN A 282 12.21 0.94 34.93
CA GLN A 282 13.51 1.36 35.41
C GLN A 282 14.60 1.32 34.34
N ALA A 283 14.58 0.31 33.51
CA ALA A 283 15.54 0.16 32.39
C ALA A 283 15.36 1.21 31.26
N LEU A 284 14.16 1.76 31.13
CA LEU A 284 13.87 2.81 30.14
C LEU A 284 14.27 4.21 30.61
N LEU A 285 14.45 4.43 31.93
CA LEU A 285 14.73 5.77 32.45
C LEU A 285 15.91 6.45 31.73
N PRO A 286 15.79 7.76 31.45
CA PRO A 286 14.72 8.68 31.82
C PRO A 286 13.54 8.73 30.84
N VAL A 287 13.38 7.74 29.95
CA VAL A 287 12.24 7.64 29.03
C VAL A 287 11.03 7.11 29.79
N VAL A 288 9.90 7.77 29.62
CA VAL A 288 8.61 7.35 30.17
C VAL A 288 7.73 6.82 29.04
N ALA A 289 7.23 5.59 29.16
CA ALA A 289 6.31 5.01 28.20
C ALA A 289 4.98 5.77 28.18
N GLY A 290 4.42 5.97 26.98
CA GLY A 290 3.14 6.65 26.82
C GLY A 290 2.73 6.79 25.37
N PRO A 291 1.43 7.09 25.09
CA PRO A 291 0.92 7.25 23.74
C PRO A 291 1.56 8.42 22.97
N GLU A 292 2.09 9.41 23.66
CA GLU A 292 2.78 10.57 23.08
C GLU A 292 4.30 10.49 23.19
N ASN A 293 4.85 9.36 23.68
CA ASN A 293 6.29 9.20 23.83
C ASN A 293 6.99 9.23 22.45
N ARG A 294 7.98 10.13 22.32
CA ARG A 294 8.88 10.27 21.16
C ARG A 294 10.33 10.28 21.59
N ARG A 295 10.64 9.53 22.63
CA ARG A 295 12.00 9.38 23.12
C ARG A 295 12.37 7.91 23.22
N VAL A 296 13.60 7.61 22.90
CA VAL A 296 14.26 6.32 23.13
C VAL A 296 15.60 6.57 23.81
N ASN A 297 16.10 5.58 24.54
CA ASN A 297 17.46 5.60 25.14
C ASN A 297 18.27 4.44 24.54
N ALA A 298 18.36 4.41 23.21
CA ALA A 298 18.96 3.30 22.47
C ALA A 298 20.44 3.52 22.24
N ASP A 299 21.27 2.62 22.71
CA ASP A 299 22.72 2.56 22.42
C ASP A 299 23.03 2.06 21.01
N ILE A 300 22.06 1.45 20.33
CA ILE A 300 22.11 1.00 18.95
C ILE A 300 20.92 1.57 18.21
N ALA A 301 21.13 2.59 17.41
CA ALA A 301 20.13 3.09 16.48
C ALA A 301 19.98 2.12 15.31
N PRO A 302 18.74 1.76 14.88
CA PRO A 302 18.55 0.98 13.67
C PRO A 302 19.03 1.76 12.44
N VAL A 303 19.63 1.04 11.50
CA VAL A 303 19.99 1.58 10.18
C VAL A 303 19.51 0.58 9.14
N ILE A 304 18.78 1.07 8.16
CA ILE A 304 18.27 0.28 7.03
C ILE A 304 18.66 1.00 5.75
N GLU A 305 19.36 0.29 4.90
CA GLU A 305 19.72 0.73 3.55
C GLU A 305 18.91 -0.08 2.54
N ASP A 306 18.24 0.60 1.62
CA ASP A 306 17.51 0.04 0.48
C ASP A 306 18.03 0.60 -0.82
N VAL A 307 18.31 -0.28 -1.80
CA VAL A 307 18.64 0.12 -3.16
C VAL A 307 17.74 -0.64 -4.12
N ASN A 308 16.92 0.09 -4.87
CA ASN A 308 16.11 -0.46 -5.95
C ASN A 308 16.57 0.09 -7.29
N LYS A 309 16.71 -0.78 -8.29
CA LYS A 309 17.05 -0.39 -9.65
C LYS A 309 16.32 -1.27 -10.65
N GLY A 310 15.94 -0.70 -11.76
CA GLY A 310 15.20 -1.42 -12.77
C GLY A 310 15.37 -0.88 -14.16
N LEU A 311 15.17 -1.77 -15.11
CA LEU A 311 15.09 -1.45 -16.53
C LEU A 311 13.89 -2.20 -17.11
N SER A 312 13.06 -1.50 -17.88
CA SER A 312 11.98 -2.12 -18.64
C SER A 312 11.87 -1.57 -20.03
N ALA A 313 11.41 -2.43 -20.94
CA ALA A 313 11.10 -2.10 -22.31
C ALA A 313 9.67 -2.57 -22.62
N GLN A 314 8.82 -1.66 -23.06
CA GLN A 314 7.48 -1.96 -23.53
C GLN A 314 7.40 -1.62 -25.02
N ILE A 315 6.90 -2.57 -25.82
CA ILE A 315 6.66 -2.39 -27.25
C ILE A 315 5.16 -2.62 -27.47
N ASN A 316 4.50 -1.63 -28.05
CA ASN A 316 3.11 -1.73 -28.51
C ASN A 316 3.10 -1.63 -30.04
N TRP A 317 2.58 -2.64 -30.69
CA TRP A 317 2.43 -2.70 -32.14
C TRP A 317 0.96 -2.88 -32.50
N ARG A 318 0.45 -2.03 -33.35
CA ARG A 318 -0.93 -2.08 -33.87
C ARG A 318 -0.93 -2.64 -35.27
N HIS A 319 -1.77 -3.64 -35.52
CA HIS A 319 -1.94 -4.22 -36.83
C HIS A 319 -3.37 -4.73 -37.03
N ASN A 320 -4.02 -4.33 -38.12
CA ASN A 320 -5.41 -4.70 -38.43
C ASN A 320 -6.38 -4.49 -37.25
N GLY A 321 -6.20 -3.40 -36.50
CA GLY A 321 -7.01 -3.08 -35.32
C GLY A 321 -6.63 -3.83 -34.03
N TYR A 322 -5.79 -4.86 -34.11
CA TYR A 322 -5.22 -5.52 -32.93
C TYR A 322 -4.06 -4.71 -32.36
N ALA A 323 -3.95 -4.73 -31.03
CA ALA A 323 -2.80 -4.17 -30.33
C ALA A 323 -1.99 -5.30 -29.67
N TYR A 324 -0.76 -5.48 -30.10
CA TYR A 324 0.20 -6.43 -29.52
C TYR A 324 1.12 -5.67 -28.57
N THR A 325 1.28 -6.18 -27.37
CA THR A 325 2.15 -5.58 -26.35
C THR A 325 3.17 -6.60 -25.87
N SER A 326 4.44 -6.20 -25.82
CA SER A 326 5.52 -6.95 -25.17
C SER A 326 6.09 -6.08 -24.06
N ILE A 327 6.20 -6.61 -22.82
CA ILE A 327 6.84 -5.95 -21.70
C ILE A 327 7.94 -6.87 -21.16
N THR A 328 9.19 -6.42 -21.27
CA THR A 328 10.36 -7.12 -20.71
C THR A 328 10.92 -6.25 -19.58
N ALA A 329 11.20 -6.83 -18.42
CA ALA A 329 11.79 -6.09 -17.31
C ALA A 329 12.81 -6.90 -16.54
N VAL A 330 13.84 -6.20 -16.03
CA VAL A 330 14.81 -6.69 -15.04
C VAL A 330 14.81 -5.73 -13.88
N ARG A 331 14.74 -6.25 -12.65
CA ARG A 331 14.80 -5.44 -11.43
C ARG A 331 15.70 -6.11 -10.41
N ASP A 332 16.46 -5.28 -9.70
CA ASP A 332 17.26 -5.69 -8.55
C ASP A 332 16.83 -4.89 -7.32
N TRP A 333 16.83 -5.52 -6.16
CA TRP A 333 16.59 -4.91 -4.87
C TRP A 333 17.57 -5.44 -3.84
N ASP A 334 18.40 -4.54 -3.30
CA ASP A 334 19.32 -4.80 -2.23
C ASP A 334 18.79 -4.13 -0.95
N ASN A 335 18.74 -4.87 0.17
CA ASN A 335 18.35 -4.33 1.46
C ASN A 335 19.33 -4.79 2.53
N THR A 336 19.84 -3.87 3.34
CA THR A 336 20.68 -4.18 4.50
C THR A 336 20.07 -3.58 5.75
N GLN A 337 19.94 -4.39 6.80
CA GLN A 337 19.33 -3.99 8.06
C GLN A 337 20.29 -4.23 9.21
N TYR A 338 20.55 -3.18 9.99
CA TYR A 338 21.19 -3.25 11.30
C TYR A 338 20.15 -2.87 12.33
N THR A 339 19.73 -3.83 13.16
CA THR A 339 18.68 -3.61 14.15
C THR A 339 19.08 -4.16 15.51
N SER A 340 18.42 -3.70 16.56
CA SER A 340 18.54 -4.24 17.91
C SER A 340 17.17 -4.73 18.36
N GLY A 341 17.11 -5.86 19.02
CA GLY A 341 15.89 -6.34 19.64
C GLY A 341 15.35 -5.42 20.76
N ASN A 342 16.19 -4.50 21.24
CA ASN A 342 15.87 -3.56 22.31
C ASN A 342 16.12 -2.10 21.91
N ALA A 343 15.78 -1.73 20.70
CA ALA A 343 16.02 -0.38 20.15
C ALA A 343 15.32 0.78 20.90
N ILE A 344 14.59 0.51 21.98
CA ILE A 344 13.88 1.50 22.81
C ILE A 344 14.63 1.90 24.07
N GLY A 345 15.63 1.11 24.53
CA GLY A 345 16.37 1.32 25.75
C GLY A 345 17.84 0.93 25.62
N ASN A 346 18.62 1.24 26.64
CA ASN A 346 20.00 0.78 26.74
C ASN A 346 20.07 -0.74 26.82
N SER A 347 20.81 -1.37 25.91
CA SER A 347 20.86 -2.82 25.77
C SER A 347 21.32 -3.54 27.04
N ALA A 348 22.29 -2.96 27.75
CA ALA A 348 22.83 -3.54 28.98
C ALA A 348 21.80 -3.47 30.13
N GLU A 349 21.11 -2.36 30.30
CA GLU A 349 20.08 -2.18 31.33
C GLU A 349 18.85 -3.04 31.05
N VAL A 350 18.41 -3.09 29.80
CA VAL A 350 17.29 -3.96 29.40
C VAL A 350 17.65 -5.42 29.61
N ALA A 351 18.85 -5.86 29.27
CA ALA A 351 19.32 -7.23 29.51
C ALA A 351 19.38 -7.57 31.01
N ARG A 352 19.73 -6.61 31.86
CA ARG A 352 19.81 -6.80 33.31
C ARG A 352 18.44 -7.04 33.97
N VAL A 353 17.39 -6.38 33.50
CA VAL A 353 16.03 -6.46 34.04
C VAL A 353 15.12 -7.47 33.34
N THR A 354 15.50 -7.89 32.14
CA THR A 354 14.75 -8.86 31.35
C THR A 354 15.62 -10.08 31.07
N SER A 355 15.73 -10.99 32.03
CA SER A 355 16.47 -12.25 31.81
C SER A 355 15.96 -13.07 30.61
N ALA A 356 14.72 -12.81 30.17
CA ALA A 356 14.10 -13.43 29.01
C ALA A 356 14.42 -12.70 27.67
N TYR A 357 14.97 -11.49 27.70
CA TYR A 357 15.33 -10.71 26.51
C TYR A 357 16.75 -10.16 26.63
N PRO A 358 17.76 -10.99 26.42
CA PRO A 358 19.12 -10.51 26.33
C PRO A 358 19.26 -9.51 25.16
N ALA A 359 20.24 -8.60 25.27
CA ALA A 359 20.53 -7.66 24.20
C ALA A 359 20.87 -8.40 22.91
N SER A 360 20.15 -8.11 21.84
CA SER A 360 20.45 -8.69 20.52
C SER A 360 20.86 -7.62 19.52
N ARG A 361 21.85 -7.97 18.69
CA ARG A 361 22.21 -7.24 17.45
C ARG A 361 21.89 -8.14 16.30
N ASP A 362 21.05 -7.63 15.42
CA ASP A 362 20.58 -8.34 14.25
C ASP A 362 21.11 -7.62 12.99
N ILE A 363 21.71 -8.39 12.10
CA ILE A 363 22.20 -7.91 10.80
C ILE A 363 21.56 -8.79 9.74
N GLY A 364 20.76 -8.20 8.87
CA GLY A 364 20.10 -8.88 7.77
C GLY A 364 20.46 -8.26 6.43
N THR A 365 20.66 -9.08 5.40
CA THR A 365 20.80 -8.62 4.01
C THR A 365 19.82 -9.37 3.12
N VAL A 366 19.30 -8.68 2.12
CA VAL A 366 18.50 -9.23 1.02
C VAL A 366 19.19 -8.83 -0.28
N ASP A 367 19.37 -9.78 -1.16
CA ASP A 367 19.75 -9.61 -2.57
C ASP A 367 18.66 -10.28 -3.40
N PHE A 368 17.81 -9.47 -4.03
CA PHE A 368 16.70 -9.96 -4.83
C PHE A 368 16.80 -9.47 -6.27
N ARG A 369 16.73 -10.41 -7.21
CA ARG A 369 16.67 -10.13 -8.63
C ARG A 369 15.47 -10.80 -9.28
N GLN A 370 14.79 -10.05 -10.17
CA GLN A 370 13.72 -10.60 -11.01
C GLN A 370 13.90 -10.26 -12.48
N VAL A 371 13.45 -11.18 -13.32
CA VAL A 371 13.26 -10.98 -14.76
C VAL A 371 11.82 -11.35 -15.08
N SER A 372 11.14 -10.54 -15.89
CA SER A 372 9.76 -10.83 -16.30
C SER A 372 9.52 -10.49 -17.77
N GLN A 373 8.63 -11.26 -18.37
CA GLN A 373 8.16 -11.09 -19.75
C GLN A 373 6.65 -11.24 -19.78
N GLU A 374 5.96 -10.24 -20.35
CA GLU A 374 4.54 -10.31 -20.69
C GLU A 374 4.38 -10.13 -22.21
N LEU A 375 3.63 -11.03 -22.82
CA LEU A 375 3.18 -10.91 -24.21
C LEU A 375 1.67 -10.91 -24.21
N ARG A 376 1.04 -9.91 -24.80
CA ARG A 376 -0.42 -9.87 -24.87
C ARG A 376 -0.91 -9.30 -26.19
N VAL A 377 -2.13 -9.67 -26.53
CA VAL A 377 -2.90 -9.14 -27.65
C VAL A 377 -4.23 -8.61 -27.15
N ALA A 378 -4.59 -7.41 -27.60
CA ALA A 378 -5.91 -6.84 -27.41
C ALA A 378 -6.61 -6.76 -28.79
N SER A 379 -7.80 -7.35 -28.91
CA SER A 379 -8.56 -7.33 -30.15
C SER A 379 -9.24 -5.97 -30.37
N PRO A 380 -9.54 -5.58 -31.62
CA PRO A 380 -10.59 -4.62 -31.86
C PRO A 380 -11.94 -5.20 -31.42
N ARG A 381 -12.99 -4.42 -31.50
CA ARG A 381 -14.34 -4.92 -31.39
C ARG A 381 -14.69 -5.69 -32.67
N ILE A 382 -14.91 -7.01 -32.53
CA ILE A 382 -15.20 -7.93 -33.62
C ILE A 382 -16.62 -8.45 -33.50
N ASP A 383 -17.27 -8.82 -34.61
CA ASP A 383 -18.56 -9.53 -34.59
C ASP A 383 -18.30 -11.04 -34.52
N VAL A 384 -18.94 -11.69 -33.55
CA VAL A 384 -18.94 -13.15 -33.40
C VAL A 384 -20.39 -13.62 -33.22
N GLY A 385 -20.97 -14.15 -34.29
CA GLY A 385 -22.34 -14.66 -34.24
C GLY A 385 -23.42 -13.60 -33.95
N GLY A 386 -23.22 -12.37 -34.43
CA GLY A 386 -24.14 -11.23 -34.22
C GLY A 386 -23.91 -10.49 -32.89
N HIS A 387 -22.90 -10.87 -32.12
CA HIS A 387 -22.50 -10.21 -30.89
C HIS A 387 -21.16 -9.50 -31.03
N ALA A 388 -21.10 -8.27 -30.59
CA ALA A 388 -19.83 -7.54 -30.57
C ALA A 388 -18.99 -8.03 -29.38
N VAL A 389 -17.78 -8.49 -29.69
CA VAL A 389 -16.82 -9.06 -28.76
C VAL A 389 -15.52 -8.29 -28.82
N ASP A 390 -14.91 -8.03 -27.68
CA ASP A 390 -13.52 -7.63 -27.57
C ASP A 390 -12.83 -8.42 -26.47
N TYR A 391 -11.52 -8.66 -26.60
CA TYR A 391 -10.78 -9.46 -25.62
C TYR A 391 -9.31 -8.99 -25.48
N VAL A 392 -8.73 -9.31 -24.34
CA VAL A 392 -7.30 -9.27 -24.07
C VAL A 392 -6.85 -10.68 -23.71
N SER A 393 -5.76 -11.15 -24.32
CA SER A 393 -5.18 -12.47 -24.03
C SER A 393 -3.66 -12.36 -24.01
N GLY A 394 -2.99 -13.21 -23.25
CA GLY A 394 -1.53 -13.14 -23.16
C GLY A 394 -0.86 -14.30 -22.44
N LEU A 395 0.47 -14.23 -22.47
CA LEU A 395 1.38 -15.13 -21.77
C LEU A 395 2.24 -14.29 -20.83
N TYR A 396 2.59 -14.88 -19.68
CA TYR A 396 3.42 -14.24 -18.67
C TYR A 396 4.47 -15.22 -18.14
N TYR A 397 5.68 -14.71 -17.95
CA TYR A 397 6.78 -15.40 -17.27
C TYR A 397 7.41 -14.46 -16.25
N LEU A 398 7.77 -15.00 -15.09
CA LEU A 398 8.57 -14.34 -14.07
C LEU A 398 9.55 -15.34 -13.47
N HIS A 399 10.81 -14.96 -13.42
CA HIS A 399 11.86 -15.59 -12.63
C HIS A 399 12.30 -14.63 -11.53
N GLY A 400 12.26 -15.07 -10.28
CA GLY A 400 12.68 -14.31 -9.12
C GLY A 400 13.64 -15.11 -8.24
N LYS A 401 14.77 -14.53 -7.88
CA LYS A 401 15.75 -15.15 -6.97
C LYS A 401 16.01 -14.20 -5.80
N ASP A 402 15.81 -14.73 -4.60
CA ASP A 402 16.06 -14.04 -3.34
C ASP A 402 17.17 -14.78 -2.58
N ALA A 403 18.17 -14.04 -2.12
CA ALA A 403 19.23 -14.55 -1.30
C ALA A 403 19.38 -13.65 -0.07
N GLU A 404 19.24 -14.24 1.10
CA GLU A 404 19.30 -13.53 2.37
C GLU A 404 20.41 -14.09 3.26
N VAL A 405 21.06 -13.20 4.00
CA VAL A 405 21.91 -13.55 5.13
C VAL A 405 21.35 -12.88 6.37
N TYR A 406 21.18 -13.62 7.43
CA TYR A 406 20.78 -13.06 8.71
C TYR A 406 21.72 -13.55 9.82
N ARG A 407 22.23 -12.61 10.60
CA ARG A 407 23.09 -12.86 11.74
C ARG A 407 22.48 -12.25 13.00
N ARG A 408 22.37 -13.05 14.05
CA ARG A 408 21.96 -12.61 15.39
C ARG A 408 23.09 -12.82 16.35
N ILE A 409 23.42 -11.80 17.12
CA ILE A 409 24.36 -11.84 18.25
C ILE A 409 23.56 -11.49 19.49
N VAL A 410 23.55 -12.38 20.48
CA VAL A 410 22.80 -12.22 21.72
C VAL A 410 23.79 -12.21 22.89
N THR A 411 23.83 -11.08 23.59
CA THR A 411 24.67 -10.90 24.78
C THR A 411 23.81 -11.02 26.03
N THR A 412 24.19 -11.93 26.91
CA THR A 412 23.64 -12.07 28.26
C THR A 412 24.65 -11.57 29.28
N ALA A 413 24.29 -11.56 30.56
CA ALA A 413 25.23 -11.23 31.66
C ALA A 413 26.48 -12.16 31.70
N THR A 414 26.36 -13.38 31.16
CA THR A 414 27.38 -14.44 31.32
C THR A 414 27.91 -15.02 30.01
N SER A 415 27.29 -14.71 28.88
CA SER A 415 27.65 -15.34 27.61
C SER A 415 27.34 -14.45 26.40
N VAL A 416 28.06 -14.69 25.29
CA VAL A 416 27.74 -14.17 23.97
C VAL A 416 27.42 -15.35 23.06
N ASN A 417 26.21 -15.34 22.52
CA ASN A 417 25.69 -16.39 21.67
C ASN A 417 25.43 -15.83 20.27
N SER A 418 25.67 -16.60 19.24
CA SER A 418 25.44 -16.13 17.87
C SER A 418 24.98 -17.25 16.95
N GLY A 419 24.22 -16.83 15.97
CA GLY A 419 23.84 -17.66 14.83
C GLY A 419 23.89 -16.85 13.54
N ARG A 420 24.21 -17.53 12.46
CA ARG A 420 24.14 -16.98 11.09
C ARG A 420 23.37 -17.98 10.23
N ALA A 421 22.40 -17.50 9.49
CA ALA A 421 21.72 -18.27 8.46
C ALA A 421 21.91 -17.62 7.10
N ASP A 422 22.28 -18.43 6.14
CA ASP A 422 22.27 -18.12 4.71
C ASP A 422 21.09 -18.88 4.10
N TYR A 423 20.13 -18.16 3.54
CA TYR A 423 18.91 -18.77 3.01
C TYR A 423 18.35 -17.97 1.82
N GLY A 424 17.43 -18.56 1.11
CA GLY A 424 16.81 -17.88 -0.01
C GLY A 424 15.82 -18.78 -0.75
N VAL A 425 15.18 -18.18 -1.72
CA VAL A 425 14.18 -18.82 -2.58
C VAL A 425 14.41 -18.47 -4.04
N THR A 426 14.05 -19.42 -4.91
CA THR A 426 13.88 -19.20 -6.34
C THR A 426 12.43 -19.46 -6.69
N ASN A 427 11.82 -18.57 -7.46
CA ASN A 427 10.45 -18.67 -7.89
C ASN A 427 10.38 -18.51 -9.40
N ASP A 428 9.84 -19.52 -10.09
CA ASP A 428 9.50 -19.47 -11.51
C ASP A 428 7.98 -19.54 -11.68
N SER A 429 7.40 -18.59 -12.41
CA SER A 429 5.97 -18.50 -12.63
C SER A 429 5.66 -18.36 -14.11
N TYR A 430 4.82 -19.26 -14.62
CA TYR A 430 4.35 -19.29 -16.00
C TYR A 430 2.84 -19.13 -16.01
N ALA A 431 2.30 -18.33 -16.92
CA ALA A 431 0.86 -18.20 -17.03
C ALA A 431 0.37 -17.94 -18.45
N ALA A 432 -0.86 -18.41 -18.71
CA ALA A 432 -1.66 -18.05 -19.88
C ALA A 432 -3.00 -17.47 -19.38
N PHE A 433 -3.43 -16.35 -19.98
CA PHE A 433 -4.62 -15.66 -19.53
C PHE A 433 -5.42 -15.05 -20.69
N GLY A 434 -6.69 -14.81 -20.41
CA GLY A 434 -7.55 -14.05 -21.32
C GLY A 434 -8.79 -13.56 -20.59
N GLU A 435 -9.28 -12.40 -20.99
CA GLU A 435 -10.55 -11.82 -20.55
C GLU A 435 -11.23 -11.17 -21.76
N GLY A 436 -12.50 -11.48 -21.97
CA GLY A 436 -13.29 -10.92 -23.06
C GLY A 436 -14.58 -10.30 -22.55
N THR A 437 -15.06 -9.31 -23.29
CA THR A 437 -16.36 -8.66 -23.09
C THR A 437 -17.24 -8.96 -24.31
N VAL A 438 -18.45 -9.45 -24.07
CA VAL A 438 -19.44 -9.80 -25.08
C VAL A 438 -20.66 -8.91 -24.92
N ALA A 439 -21.04 -8.15 -25.93
CA ALA A 439 -22.30 -7.41 -25.94
C ALA A 439 -23.44 -8.40 -26.16
N LEU A 440 -24.24 -8.65 -25.11
CA LEU A 440 -25.41 -9.53 -25.17
C LEU A 440 -26.62 -8.84 -25.78
N ALA A 441 -26.76 -7.55 -25.52
CA ALA A 441 -27.79 -6.65 -26.04
C ALA A 441 -27.22 -5.22 -26.06
N GLN A 442 -28.02 -4.24 -26.49
CA GLN A 442 -27.58 -2.85 -26.64
C GLN A 442 -26.94 -2.32 -25.34
N ASP A 443 -27.52 -2.59 -24.17
CA ASP A 443 -27.10 -2.05 -22.89
C ASP A 443 -26.51 -3.12 -21.94
N TRP A 444 -26.38 -4.38 -22.41
CA TRP A 444 -25.91 -5.50 -21.60
C TRP A 444 -24.62 -6.09 -22.13
N ARG A 445 -23.65 -6.27 -21.25
CA ARG A 445 -22.35 -6.89 -21.55
C ARG A 445 -22.04 -7.98 -20.54
N ALA A 446 -21.60 -9.13 -21.05
CA ALA A 446 -21.00 -10.18 -20.23
C ALA A 446 -19.49 -10.07 -20.26
N ILE A 447 -18.84 -10.37 -19.16
CA ILE A 447 -17.39 -10.43 -18.99
C ILE A 447 -17.01 -11.86 -18.60
N LEU A 448 -16.05 -12.43 -19.30
CA LEU A 448 -15.56 -13.78 -19.11
C LEU A 448 -14.03 -13.75 -19.11
N GLY A 449 -13.42 -14.18 -18.03
CA GLY A 449 -11.97 -14.21 -17.91
C GLY A 449 -11.47 -15.45 -17.21
N ALA A 450 -10.32 -15.96 -17.66
CA ALA A 450 -9.63 -17.08 -17.05
C ALA A 450 -8.11 -16.89 -17.13
N ARG A 451 -7.40 -17.41 -16.13
CA ARG A 451 -5.95 -17.52 -16.12
C ARG A 451 -5.54 -18.85 -15.47
N TRP A 452 -4.67 -19.54 -16.16
CA TRP A 452 -3.90 -20.64 -15.59
C TRP A 452 -2.51 -20.15 -15.22
N THR A 453 -2.03 -20.54 -14.06
CA THR A 453 -0.69 -20.24 -13.57
C THR A 453 -0.03 -21.50 -13.05
N ARG A 454 1.23 -21.73 -13.39
CA ARG A 454 2.10 -22.73 -12.79
C ARG A 454 3.21 -22.01 -12.03
N ASP A 455 3.32 -22.29 -10.74
CA ASP A 455 4.35 -21.78 -9.85
C ASP A 455 5.28 -22.89 -9.40
N GLU A 456 6.59 -22.66 -9.53
CA GLU A 456 7.66 -23.52 -9.06
C GLU A 456 8.45 -22.71 -8.03
N LEU A 457 8.58 -23.22 -6.81
CA LEU A 457 9.21 -22.55 -5.69
C LEU A 457 10.20 -23.47 -5.02
N ASP A 458 11.49 -23.07 -5.04
CA ASP A 458 12.59 -23.77 -4.39
C ASP A 458 13.10 -22.95 -3.23
N TYR A 459 13.52 -23.61 -2.14
CA TYR A 459 14.22 -22.94 -1.06
C TYR A 459 15.49 -23.67 -0.67
N ARG A 460 16.42 -22.90 -0.09
CA ARG A 460 17.60 -23.41 0.61
C ARG A 460 17.77 -22.65 1.93
N HIS A 461 18.26 -23.34 2.95
CA HIS A 461 18.55 -22.76 4.26
C HIS A 461 19.75 -23.49 4.88
N ALA A 462 20.74 -22.72 5.35
CA ALA A 462 21.87 -23.23 6.11
C ALA A 462 22.14 -22.30 7.29
N ARG A 463 22.09 -22.81 8.50
CA ARG A 463 22.36 -22.06 9.72
C ARG A 463 23.55 -22.66 10.46
N THR A 464 24.51 -21.80 10.81
CA THR A 464 25.56 -22.06 11.80
C THR A 464 25.18 -21.42 13.12
N SER A 465 25.60 -21.98 14.23
CA SER A 465 25.25 -21.51 15.59
C SER A 465 26.34 -21.86 16.58
N THR A 466 26.54 -20.98 17.57
CA THR A 466 27.34 -21.28 18.77
C THR A 466 26.57 -22.14 19.77
N GLN A 467 25.29 -22.42 19.54
CA GLN A 467 24.38 -23.14 20.44
C GLN A 467 24.13 -24.55 19.96
N ALA A 468 24.33 -25.53 20.84
CA ALA A 468 23.93 -26.91 20.60
C ALA A 468 22.42 -27.14 20.85
N THR A 469 21.78 -26.29 21.66
CA THR A 469 20.35 -26.24 21.95
C THR A 469 19.82 -24.84 21.74
N ALA A 470 18.53 -24.69 21.47
CA ALA A 470 17.93 -23.37 21.28
C ALA A 470 18.08 -22.49 22.54
N PHE A 471 18.58 -21.27 22.35
CA PHE A 471 18.78 -20.31 23.44
C PHE A 471 18.55 -18.87 22.96
N ALA A 472 17.67 -18.15 23.63
CA ALA A 472 17.47 -16.71 23.47
C ALA A 472 17.30 -16.25 22.00
N GLY A 473 16.54 -17.01 21.20
CA GLY A 473 16.29 -16.70 19.78
C GLY A 473 17.42 -17.10 18.83
N VAL A 474 18.42 -17.83 19.31
CA VAL A 474 19.43 -18.51 18.49
C VAL A 474 19.15 -20.01 18.49
N GLN A 475 18.83 -20.57 17.35
CA GLN A 475 18.57 -22.01 17.17
C GLN A 475 19.87 -22.75 16.83
N PRO A 476 19.97 -24.09 17.06
CA PRO A 476 21.09 -24.90 16.67
C PRO A 476 21.38 -24.84 15.17
N ALA A 477 22.60 -25.26 14.79
CA ALA A 477 22.97 -25.39 13.40
C ALA A 477 22.03 -26.39 12.65
N THR A 478 21.68 -26.08 11.43
CA THR A 478 20.81 -26.92 10.58
C THR A 478 21.02 -26.59 9.11
N GLN A 479 20.69 -27.54 8.25
CA GLN A 479 20.63 -27.34 6.81
C GLN A 479 19.39 -28.00 6.26
N SER A 480 18.69 -27.33 5.32
CA SER A 480 17.53 -27.88 4.64
C SER A 480 17.34 -27.23 3.28
N SER A 481 16.66 -27.93 2.41
CA SER A 481 16.20 -27.44 1.11
C SER A 481 14.93 -28.16 0.73
N GLY A 482 14.18 -27.62 -0.20
CA GLY A 482 12.97 -28.26 -0.73
C GLY A 482 12.45 -27.52 -1.94
N GLU A 483 11.62 -28.21 -2.69
CA GLU A 483 10.99 -27.72 -3.90
C GLU A 483 9.49 -28.03 -3.88
N THR A 484 8.68 -27.20 -4.51
CA THR A 484 7.27 -27.45 -4.73
C THR A 484 6.82 -26.81 -6.03
N ALA A 485 5.91 -27.50 -6.73
CA ALA A 485 5.25 -26.94 -7.90
C ALA A 485 3.74 -27.05 -7.74
N ARG A 486 3.01 -25.98 -8.08
CA ARG A 486 1.55 -25.92 -8.00
C ARG A 486 0.96 -25.26 -9.23
N ASN A 487 -0.22 -25.73 -9.61
CA ASN A 487 -1.04 -25.08 -10.62
C ASN A 487 -2.16 -24.31 -9.93
N GLY A 488 -2.45 -23.11 -10.41
CA GLY A 488 -3.52 -22.25 -9.92
C GLY A 488 -4.39 -21.73 -11.03
N TRP A 489 -5.66 -21.47 -10.69
CA TRP A 489 -6.63 -20.86 -11.58
C TRP A 489 -7.18 -19.59 -10.96
N SER A 490 -7.20 -18.53 -11.74
CA SER A 490 -7.95 -17.30 -11.45
C SER A 490 -8.98 -17.09 -12.55
N GLY A 491 -10.04 -16.35 -12.25
CA GLY A 491 -11.07 -16.11 -13.26
C GLY A 491 -12.01 -14.99 -12.85
N ARG A 492 -12.77 -14.52 -13.82
CA ARG A 492 -13.84 -13.53 -13.64
C ARG A 492 -15.03 -13.86 -14.50
N LEU A 493 -16.20 -13.79 -13.89
CA LEU A 493 -17.49 -13.76 -14.57
C LEU A 493 -18.18 -12.45 -14.19
N GLY A 494 -18.73 -11.73 -15.14
CA GLY A 494 -19.37 -10.46 -14.88
C GLY A 494 -20.51 -10.17 -15.81
N LEU A 495 -21.46 -9.39 -15.31
CA LEU A 495 -22.54 -8.80 -16.08
C LEU A 495 -22.57 -7.30 -15.82
N GLN A 496 -22.65 -6.51 -16.86
CA GLN A 496 -22.74 -5.06 -16.78
C GLN A 496 -23.94 -4.58 -17.58
N HIS A 497 -24.67 -3.62 -17.01
CA HIS A 497 -25.84 -3.01 -17.62
C HIS A 497 -25.74 -1.49 -17.58
N ASP A 498 -25.92 -0.85 -18.72
CA ASP A 498 -25.98 0.61 -18.83
C ASP A 498 -27.37 1.11 -18.47
N LEU A 499 -27.46 1.97 -17.48
CA LEU A 499 -28.67 2.66 -17.05
C LEU A 499 -28.76 4.03 -17.78
N GLY A 500 -28.80 4.00 -19.12
CA GLY A 500 -28.70 5.18 -19.96
C GLY A 500 -27.26 5.70 -20.13
N ALA A 501 -27.10 6.97 -20.53
CA ALA A 501 -25.81 7.54 -20.90
C ALA A 501 -24.91 7.93 -19.69
N THR A 502 -25.47 7.98 -18.49
CA THR A 502 -24.80 8.61 -17.32
C THR A 502 -24.55 7.66 -16.17
N ALA A 503 -25.09 6.44 -16.23
CA ALA A 503 -24.92 5.47 -15.17
C ALA A 503 -24.80 4.05 -15.71
N ASN A 504 -24.08 3.19 -15.00
CA ASN A 504 -24.08 1.75 -15.22
C ASN A 504 -24.03 1.00 -13.90
N THR A 505 -24.48 -0.24 -13.94
CA THR A 505 -24.40 -1.18 -12.83
C THR A 505 -23.68 -2.43 -13.30
N TYR A 506 -23.03 -3.12 -12.36
CA TYR A 506 -22.34 -4.38 -12.64
C TYR A 506 -22.49 -5.36 -11.46
N ALA A 507 -22.39 -6.63 -11.80
CA ALA A 507 -22.22 -7.72 -10.85
C ALA A 507 -21.10 -8.63 -11.33
N THR A 508 -20.16 -8.97 -10.46
CA THR A 508 -19.02 -9.82 -10.80
C THR A 508 -18.82 -10.91 -9.75
N TYR A 509 -18.41 -12.08 -10.23
CA TYR A 509 -17.75 -13.12 -9.45
C TYR A 509 -16.30 -13.17 -9.90
N SER A 510 -15.36 -13.12 -8.96
CA SER A 510 -13.92 -13.18 -9.24
C SER A 510 -13.24 -14.22 -8.33
N ARG A 511 -12.37 -15.03 -8.91
CA ARG A 511 -11.52 -15.96 -8.20
C ARG A 511 -10.07 -15.49 -8.28
N GLY A 512 -9.42 -15.36 -7.12
CA GLY A 512 -8.00 -15.05 -6.99
C GLY A 512 -7.18 -16.27 -6.58
N TYR A 513 -5.87 -16.19 -6.81
CA TYR A 513 -4.89 -17.21 -6.49
C TYR A 513 -3.60 -16.55 -6.00
N LYS A 514 -3.04 -17.10 -4.92
CA LYS A 514 -1.70 -16.79 -4.41
C LYS A 514 -0.95 -18.12 -4.29
N GLY A 515 0.31 -18.15 -4.75
CA GLY A 515 1.12 -19.34 -4.87
C GLY A 515 1.40 -20.08 -3.55
N PRO A 516 2.04 -21.26 -3.64
CA PRO A 516 2.52 -21.97 -2.45
C PRO A 516 3.58 -21.12 -1.74
N ALA A 517 3.87 -21.46 -0.49
CA ALA A 517 4.86 -20.75 0.29
C ALA A 517 5.74 -21.70 1.10
N TYR A 518 6.94 -21.22 1.45
CA TYR A 518 7.79 -21.85 2.46
C TYR A 518 8.06 -20.86 3.58
N ASN A 519 8.11 -21.35 4.80
CA ASN A 519 8.45 -20.57 5.98
C ASN A 519 9.97 -20.50 6.16
N VAL A 520 10.67 -19.81 5.25
CA VAL A 520 12.13 -19.69 5.21
C VAL A 520 12.56 -18.43 5.94
N PHE A 521 13.32 -18.55 7.02
CA PHE A 521 13.82 -17.42 7.80
C PHE A 521 14.94 -17.88 8.75
N PHE A 522 15.60 -16.95 9.45
CA PHE A 522 16.73 -17.25 10.33
C PHE A 522 16.47 -18.41 11.29
N ASN A 523 15.32 -18.41 11.98
CA ASN A 523 14.97 -19.43 12.98
C ASN A 523 14.14 -20.59 12.42
N MET A 524 14.23 -20.89 11.13
CA MET A 524 13.56 -22.03 10.50
C MET A 524 13.80 -23.33 11.27
N LEU A 525 12.74 -24.10 11.49
CA LEU A 525 12.74 -25.36 12.22
C LEU A 525 12.45 -26.54 11.27
N PRO A 526 12.76 -27.78 11.65
CA PRO A 526 12.45 -28.97 10.81
C PRO A 526 10.99 -29.05 10.35
N ARG A 527 10.04 -28.59 11.17
CA ARG A 527 8.61 -28.55 10.82
C ARG A 527 8.25 -27.50 9.74
N ASP A 528 9.12 -26.53 9.49
CA ASP A 528 8.92 -25.46 8.50
C ASP A 528 9.39 -25.86 7.09
N THR A 529 9.91 -27.08 6.93
CA THR A 529 10.38 -27.64 5.64
C THR A 529 9.25 -28.05 4.71
N ASN A 530 8.01 -28.14 5.22
CA ASN A 530 6.83 -28.45 4.41
C ASN A 530 6.32 -27.17 3.71
N ALA A 531 6.02 -27.30 2.42
CA ALA A 531 5.35 -26.24 1.68
C ALA A 531 3.95 -25.99 2.22
N LEU A 532 3.57 -24.71 2.29
CA LEU A 532 2.19 -24.31 2.54
C LEU A 532 1.38 -24.38 1.26
N ASP A 533 0.11 -24.74 1.39
CA ASP A 533 -0.81 -24.77 0.27
C ASP A 533 -1.10 -23.37 -0.26
N PRO A 534 -1.40 -23.26 -1.55
CA PRO A 534 -1.84 -22.03 -2.16
C PRO A 534 -3.08 -21.44 -1.45
N GLU A 535 -3.10 -20.13 -1.33
CA GLU A 535 -4.28 -19.38 -0.89
C GLU A 535 -5.17 -19.07 -2.09
N THR A 536 -6.48 -19.23 -1.95
CA THR A 536 -7.45 -18.88 -2.97
C THR A 536 -8.53 -17.95 -2.40
N SER A 537 -9.06 -17.07 -3.24
CA SER A 537 -10.17 -16.19 -2.87
C SER A 537 -11.33 -16.31 -3.84
N ASN A 538 -12.55 -16.19 -3.32
CA ASN A 538 -13.80 -16.16 -4.08
C ASN A 538 -14.56 -14.90 -3.67
N SER A 539 -14.82 -14.01 -4.63
CA SER A 539 -15.41 -12.69 -4.38
C SER A 539 -16.66 -12.45 -5.22
N PHE A 540 -17.71 -12.00 -4.57
CA PHE A 540 -18.90 -11.43 -5.20
C PHE A 540 -18.90 -9.92 -4.99
N GLU A 541 -19.10 -9.16 -6.06
CA GLU A 541 -19.18 -7.69 -6.01
C GLU A 541 -20.33 -7.20 -6.89
N VAL A 542 -21.10 -6.26 -6.36
CA VAL A 542 -22.07 -5.48 -7.13
C VAL A 542 -21.75 -4.00 -6.99
N GLY A 543 -21.88 -3.25 -8.06
CA GLY A 543 -21.60 -1.84 -8.02
C GLY A 543 -22.43 -1.01 -9.00
N VAL A 544 -22.46 0.29 -8.70
CA VAL A 544 -23.09 1.32 -9.52
C VAL A 544 -22.08 2.43 -9.72
N LYS A 545 -21.95 2.89 -10.95
CA LYS A 545 -21.15 4.06 -11.34
C LYS A 545 -22.03 5.04 -12.04
N SER A 546 -22.05 6.29 -11.57
CA SER A 546 -22.96 7.30 -12.11
C SER A 546 -22.30 8.67 -12.22
N SER A 547 -22.76 9.45 -13.16
CA SER A 547 -22.46 10.87 -13.33
C SER A 547 -23.76 11.66 -13.46
N ALA A 548 -23.87 12.78 -12.79
CA ALA A 548 -25.06 13.62 -12.80
C ALA A 548 -24.69 15.11 -13.00
N PHE A 549 -25.69 15.95 -13.29
CA PHE A 549 -25.55 17.40 -13.44
C PHE A 549 -24.44 17.79 -14.44
N ASN A 550 -24.49 17.25 -15.65
CA ASN A 550 -23.45 17.46 -16.69
C ASN A 550 -22.04 17.14 -16.19
N ARG A 551 -21.91 16.00 -15.48
CA ARG A 551 -20.67 15.53 -14.85
C ARG A 551 -20.11 16.45 -13.74
N ARG A 552 -20.97 17.25 -13.08
CA ARG A 552 -20.58 17.99 -11.87
C ARG A 552 -20.59 17.11 -10.61
N LEU A 553 -21.22 15.93 -10.66
CA LEU A 553 -21.25 14.95 -9.60
C LEU A 553 -20.95 13.57 -10.18
N THR A 554 -20.01 12.85 -9.60
CA THR A 554 -19.82 11.41 -9.83
C THR A 554 -19.99 10.66 -8.52
N VAL A 555 -20.69 9.52 -8.57
CA VAL A 555 -20.91 8.65 -7.41
C VAL A 555 -20.67 7.21 -7.86
N ASN A 556 -19.67 6.57 -7.26
CA ASN A 556 -19.35 5.16 -7.47
C ASN A 556 -19.55 4.43 -6.15
N LEU A 557 -20.41 3.40 -6.17
CA LEU A 557 -20.73 2.55 -5.02
C LEU A 557 -20.40 1.11 -5.34
N ALA A 558 -19.88 0.37 -4.37
CA ALA A 558 -19.66 -1.06 -4.47
C ALA A 558 -20.00 -1.74 -3.15
N ALA A 559 -20.67 -2.90 -3.22
CA ALA A 559 -20.85 -3.82 -2.11
C ALA A 559 -20.18 -5.15 -2.48
N PHE A 560 -19.47 -5.75 -1.53
CA PHE A 560 -18.66 -6.94 -1.78
C PHE A 560 -18.73 -7.95 -0.64
N HIS A 561 -18.48 -9.21 -0.98
CA HIS A 561 -18.20 -10.30 -0.06
C HIS A 561 -17.13 -11.21 -0.67
N THR A 562 -16.05 -11.43 0.06
CA THR A 562 -14.91 -12.25 -0.39
C THR A 562 -14.54 -13.25 0.70
N GLU A 563 -14.39 -14.52 0.33
CA GLU A 563 -13.90 -15.59 1.18
C GLU A 563 -12.50 -16.01 0.72
N TYR A 564 -11.63 -16.31 1.67
CA TYR A 564 -10.26 -16.80 1.43
C TYR A 564 -10.10 -18.15 2.09
N ASP A 565 -9.69 -19.14 1.31
CA ASP A 565 -9.34 -20.46 1.76
C ASP A 565 -7.81 -20.61 1.88
N ASN A 566 -7.35 -21.35 2.89
CA ASN A 566 -5.93 -21.56 3.19
C ASN A 566 -5.15 -20.26 3.39
N TYR A 567 -5.77 -19.28 4.06
CA TYR A 567 -5.16 -17.97 4.31
C TYR A 567 -3.77 -18.12 4.93
N GLN A 568 -2.76 -17.56 4.27
CA GLN A 568 -1.38 -17.63 4.71
C GLN A 568 -1.10 -16.51 5.72
N ALA A 569 -1.11 -16.84 7.00
CA ALA A 569 -0.92 -15.90 8.10
C ALA A 569 0.26 -16.26 8.99
N ASN A 570 0.85 -15.23 9.60
CA ASN A 570 1.86 -15.40 10.62
C ASN A 570 1.23 -15.79 11.96
N PHE A 571 1.87 -16.76 12.57
CA PHE A 571 1.57 -17.25 13.90
C PHE A 571 2.82 -17.07 14.78
N TYR A 572 2.64 -16.48 15.96
CA TYR A 572 3.71 -16.42 16.96
C TYR A 572 3.74 -17.72 17.76
N ASP A 573 4.89 -18.37 17.74
CA ASP A 573 5.16 -19.59 18.49
C ASP A 573 6.30 -19.34 19.48
N THR A 574 6.30 -20.04 20.61
CA THR A 574 7.39 -19.93 21.59
C THR A 574 8.23 -21.20 21.54
N VAL A 575 9.49 -21.04 21.13
CA VAL A 575 10.45 -22.14 21.08
C VAL A 575 11.62 -21.81 22.00
N ALA A 576 11.81 -22.66 23.02
CA ALA A 576 12.87 -22.49 24.01
C ALA A 576 12.94 -21.07 24.62
N GLY A 577 11.78 -20.52 24.95
CA GLY A 577 11.65 -19.18 25.58
C GLY A 577 11.76 -18.01 24.62
N ALA A 578 12.00 -18.24 23.33
CA ALA A 578 12.01 -17.21 22.31
C ALA A 578 10.73 -17.23 21.46
N VAL A 579 10.16 -16.06 21.18
CA VAL A 579 9.07 -15.91 20.23
C VAL A 579 9.62 -16.09 18.82
N VAL A 580 9.06 -17.04 18.07
CA VAL A 580 9.41 -17.35 16.70
C VAL A 580 8.18 -17.09 15.83
N THR A 581 8.35 -16.31 14.79
CA THR A 581 7.29 -16.10 13.81
C THR A 581 7.22 -17.29 12.87
N ARG A 582 6.04 -17.86 12.74
CA ARG A 582 5.77 -18.95 11.78
C ARG A 582 4.67 -18.55 10.82
N LEU A 583 4.83 -18.96 9.57
CA LEU A 583 3.77 -18.91 8.59
C LEU A 583 2.98 -20.22 8.64
N ILE A 584 1.66 -20.11 8.58
CA ILE A 584 0.75 -21.25 8.52
C ILE A 584 -0.37 -20.99 7.52
N ASN A 585 -0.99 -22.05 7.00
CA ASN A 585 -2.32 -21.93 6.43
C ASN A 585 -3.32 -21.82 7.60
N ALA A 586 -3.68 -20.58 7.96
CA ALA A 586 -4.48 -20.28 9.15
C ALA A 586 -5.96 -20.69 9.02
N GLY A 587 -6.39 -21.21 7.86
CA GLY A 587 -7.76 -21.64 7.63
C GLY A 587 -8.54 -20.68 6.74
N LYS A 588 -9.78 -20.37 7.13
CA LYS A 588 -10.67 -19.49 6.35
C LYS A 588 -10.80 -18.12 6.97
N VAL A 589 -10.76 -17.10 6.12
CA VAL A 589 -11.09 -15.73 6.49
C VAL A 589 -12.05 -15.13 5.46
N SER A 590 -12.87 -14.16 5.89
CA SER A 590 -13.75 -13.45 5.00
C SER A 590 -13.69 -11.94 5.20
N THR A 591 -14.05 -11.21 4.17
CA THR A 591 -14.22 -9.76 4.23
C THR A 591 -15.46 -9.36 3.45
N ARG A 592 -16.25 -8.45 4.02
CA ARG A 592 -17.46 -7.92 3.39
C ARG A 592 -17.63 -6.45 3.72
N GLY A 593 -18.26 -5.71 2.84
CA GLY A 593 -18.42 -4.30 3.10
C GLY A 593 -19.09 -3.53 1.99
N ILE A 594 -19.10 -2.20 2.19
CA ILE A 594 -19.62 -1.23 1.24
C ILE A 594 -18.59 -0.11 1.11
N GLU A 595 -18.37 0.35 -0.11
CA GLU A 595 -17.44 1.41 -0.46
C GLU A 595 -18.13 2.45 -1.31
N ALA A 596 -17.73 3.72 -1.14
CA ALA A 596 -18.23 4.84 -1.91
C ALA A 596 -17.08 5.78 -2.28
N ASP A 597 -16.98 6.15 -3.57
CA ASP A 597 -16.12 7.20 -4.08
C ASP A 597 -16.99 8.28 -4.73
N ILE A 598 -16.93 9.50 -4.21
CA ILE A 598 -17.77 10.63 -4.62
C ILE A 598 -16.87 11.80 -4.98
N ALA A 599 -17.11 12.40 -6.14
CA ALA A 599 -16.49 13.67 -6.50
C ALA A 599 -17.57 14.66 -6.95
N ALA A 600 -17.45 15.92 -6.52
CA ALA A 600 -18.40 16.97 -6.87
C ALA A 600 -17.69 18.30 -7.21
N ARG A 601 -18.17 18.98 -8.24
CA ARG A 601 -17.81 20.36 -8.59
C ARG A 601 -19.06 21.22 -8.67
N PRO A 602 -19.60 21.66 -7.50
CA PRO A 602 -20.82 22.45 -7.45
C PRO A 602 -20.68 23.79 -8.20
N THR A 603 -19.50 24.38 -8.15
CA THR A 603 -19.10 25.56 -8.93
C THR A 603 -17.71 25.37 -9.54
N PRO A 604 -17.24 26.20 -10.48
CA PRO A 604 -15.87 26.10 -11.03
C PRO A 604 -14.78 26.20 -9.96
N GLN A 605 -15.04 26.91 -8.85
CA GLN A 605 -14.08 27.15 -7.77
C GLN A 605 -14.00 25.96 -6.79
N TRP A 606 -15.08 25.22 -6.58
CA TRP A 606 -15.14 24.14 -5.61
C TRP A 606 -14.88 22.76 -6.22
N THR A 607 -13.94 22.03 -5.64
CA THR A 607 -13.77 20.59 -5.88
C THR A 607 -13.87 19.86 -4.55
N LEU A 608 -14.83 18.95 -4.45
CA LEU A 608 -15.11 18.15 -3.25
C LEU A 608 -14.91 16.67 -3.59
N ASN A 609 -14.20 15.94 -2.73
CA ASN A 609 -14.02 14.50 -2.85
C ASN A 609 -14.35 13.84 -1.52
N ALA A 610 -15.05 12.71 -1.57
CA ALA A 610 -15.29 11.85 -0.42
C ALA A 610 -15.04 10.40 -0.82
N ALA A 611 -14.23 9.71 -0.06
CA ALA A 611 -14.05 8.28 -0.17
C ALA A 611 -14.37 7.64 1.18
N LEU A 612 -15.23 6.63 1.20
CA LEU A 612 -15.76 5.99 2.39
C LEU A 612 -15.66 4.47 2.24
N ALA A 613 -15.29 3.76 3.30
CA ALA A 613 -15.30 2.31 3.32
C ALA A 613 -15.77 1.78 4.69
N TYR A 614 -16.76 0.90 4.65
CA TYR A 614 -17.09 0.01 5.75
C TYR A 614 -16.64 -1.40 5.39
N VAL A 615 -15.74 -1.98 6.20
CA VAL A 615 -15.11 -3.28 5.97
C VAL A 615 -15.20 -4.12 7.24
N ASP A 616 -15.81 -5.28 7.15
CA ASP A 616 -15.87 -6.27 8.23
C ASP A 616 -15.06 -7.50 7.80
N ALA A 617 -13.79 -7.54 8.20
CA ALA A 617 -12.85 -8.62 7.89
C ALA A 617 -12.69 -9.52 9.12
N ARG A 618 -12.93 -10.84 8.97
CA ARG A 618 -13.01 -11.81 10.06
C ARG A 618 -12.26 -13.10 9.77
N ILE A 619 -11.90 -13.77 10.85
CA ILE A 619 -11.42 -15.14 10.86
C ILE A 619 -12.66 -16.03 11.03
N ASP A 620 -12.98 -16.85 10.02
CA ASP A 620 -14.17 -17.71 10.05
C ASP A 620 -13.84 -19.09 10.63
N ASP A 621 -12.71 -19.68 10.21
CA ASP A 621 -12.24 -20.96 10.71
C ASP A 621 -10.71 -20.92 10.88
N PHE A 622 -10.25 -20.88 12.13
CA PHE A 622 -8.83 -20.84 12.46
C PHE A 622 -8.29 -22.24 12.71
N LYS A 623 -7.35 -22.66 11.90
CA LYS A 623 -6.63 -23.93 12.07
C LYS A 623 -5.49 -23.76 13.06
N CYS A 624 -5.70 -24.19 14.28
CA CYS A 624 -4.65 -24.20 15.31
C CYS A 624 -3.52 -25.15 14.91
N PRO A 625 -2.24 -24.76 15.09
CA PRO A 625 -1.12 -25.69 14.92
C PRO A 625 -1.26 -26.92 15.82
N ALA A 626 -0.75 -28.06 15.35
CA ALA A 626 -0.68 -29.28 16.17
C ALA A 626 0.05 -28.97 17.48
N ALA A 627 -0.48 -29.46 18.60
CA ALA A 627 0.00 -29.22 19.97
C ALA A 627 -0.22 -27.79 20.52
N ALA A 628 -0.98 -26.93 19.83
CA ALA A 628 -1.43 -25.66 20.42
C ALA A 628 -2.51 -25.89 21.48
N ALA A 629 -2.62 -24.99 22.45
CA ALA A 629 -3.69 -25.04 23.47
C ALA A 629 -5.07 -24.93 22.81
N ALA A 630 -6.10 -25.51 23.44
CA ALA A 630 -7.50 -25.42 22.96
C ALA A 630 -7.99 -23.96 22.86
N SER A 631 -7.40 -23.03 23.61
CA SER A 631 -7.66 -21.59 23.53
C SER A 631 -7.10 -20.89 22.29
N CYS A 632 -6.44 -21.62 21.40
CA CYS A 632 -5.87 -21.11 20.15
C CYS A 632 -6.95 -20.64 19.15
N SER A 633 -8.21 -21.05 19.28
CA SER A 633 -9.26 -20.67 18.33
C SER A 633 -9.49 -19.16 18.27
N LEU A 634 -9.40 -18.59 17.08
CA LEU A 634 -9.63 -17.18 16.79
C LEU A 634 -10.91 -16.96 15.98
N ASN A 635 -11.79 -17.96 15.89
CA ASN A 635 -13.03 -17.90 15.10
C ASN A 635 -13.91 -16.72 15.53
N GLY A 636 -14.42 -15.99 14.53
CA GLY A 636 -15.23 -14.78 14.71
C GLY A 636 -14.46 -13.51 15.09
N LYS A 637 -13.14 -13.59 15.27
CA LYS A 637 -12.29 -12.42 15.57
C LYS A 637 -12.01 -11.59 14.31
N THR A 638 -11.78 -10.28 14.53
CA THR A 638 -11.42 -9.35 13.45
C THR A 638 -9.97 -9.58 13.01
N LEU A 639 -9.72 -9.50 11.71
CA LEU A 639 -8.34 -9.52 11.19
C LEU A 639 -7.57 -8.28 11.63
N PRO A 640 -6.24 -8.40 11.86
CA PRO A 640 -5.39 -7.25 12.17
C PRO A 640 -5.36 -6.22 11.03
N PHE A 641 -5.04 -4.98 11.36
CA PHE A 641 -4.93 -3.86 10.40
C PHE A 641 -6.22 -3.56 9.62
N SER A 642 -7.37 -3.99 10.13
CA SER A 642 -8.68 -3.83 9.50
C SER A 642 -9.63 -2.98 10.35
N PRO A 643 -9.52 -1.64 10.33
CA PRO A 643 -10.53 -0.77 10.94
C PRO A 643 -11.87 -0.92 10.21
N LYS A 644 -12.98 -1.00 10.96
CA LYS A 644 -14.30 -1.25 10.36
C LYS A 644 -14.81 -0.13 9.48
N PHE A 645 -14.45 1.11 9.80
CA PHE A 645 -14.87 2.26 9.01
C PHE A 645 -13.69 3.23 8.86
N LYS A 646 -13.47 3.66 7.61
CA LYS A 646 -12.53 4.74 7.25
C LYS A 646 -13.24 5.72 6.32
N ALA A 647 -12.84 6.99 6.44
CA ALA A 647 -13.31 8.06 5.61
C ALA A 647 -12.15 8.98 5.22
N TYR A 648 -12.13 9.41 3.98
CA TYR A 648 -11.30 10.50 3.48
C TYR A 648 -12.21 11.55 2.86
N LEU A 649 -12.14 12.77 3.34
CA LEU A 649 -12.91 13.90 2.82
C LEU A 649 -11.91 14.99 2.42
N ARG A 650 -12.09 15.59 1.24
CA ARG A 650 -11.27 16.69 0.75
C ARG A 650 -12.13 17.77 0.14
N ALA A 651 -11.76 18.99 0.43
CA ALA A 651 -12.31 20.20 -0.18
C ALA A 651 -11.16 21.06 -0.73
N ASN A 652 -11.30 21.50 -1.97
CA ASN A 652 -10.44 22.52 -2.58
C ASN A 652 -11.31 23.68 -3.02
N TYR A 653 -10.85 24.88 -2.74
CA TYR A 653 -11.47 26.13 -3.18
C TYR A 653 -10.43 26.98 -3.89
N ALA A 654 -10.62 27.18 -5.19
CA ALA A 654 -9.73 27.94 -6.07
C ALA A 654 -10.28 29.37 -6.29
N VAL A 655 -9.49 30.38 -5.99
CA VAL A 655 -9.86 31.79 -6.13
C VAL A 655 -8.95 32.43 -7.17
N PRO A 656 -9.48 32.83 -8.33
CA PRO A 656 -8.72 33.62 -9.27
C PRO A 656 -8.44 35.01 -8.65
N LEU A 657 -7.22 35.48 -8.78
CA LEU A 657 -6.74 36.74 -8.31
C LEU A 657 -6.31 37.63 -9.49
N PRO A 658 -6.16 38.96 -9.30
CA PRO A 658 -5.61 39.84 -10.35
C PRO A 658 -4.24 39.36 -10.85
N ASN A 659 -3.87 39.80 -12.06
CA ASN A 659 -2.55 39.55 -12.69
C ASN A 659 -2.25 38.07 -12.95
N GLY A 660 -3.26 37.26 -13.27
CA GLY A 660 -3.08 35.83 -13.59
C GLY A 660 -2.66 34.97 -12.41
N LEU A 661 -2.85 35.44 -11.19
CA LEU A 661 -2.61 34.69 -9.97
C LEU A 661 -3.84 33.87 -9.58
N GLN A 662 -3.62 32.78 -8.86
CA GLN A 662 -4.66 31.97 -8.26
C GLN A 662 -4.26 31.61 -6.82
N ALA A 663 -5.22 31.69 -5.91
CA ALA A 663 -5.08 31.14 -4.56
C ALA A 663 -5.94 29.89 -4.42
N ASP A 664 -5.33 28.78 -3.96
CA ASP A 664 -5.99 27.50 -3.71
C ASP A 664 -5.97 27.20 -2.20
N PHE A 665 -7.15 26.97 -1.66
CA PHE A 665 -7.34 26.55 -0.26
C PHE A 665 -7.74 25.08 -0.25
N ASN A 666 -6.86 24.23 0.27
CA ASN A 666 -7.09 22.80 0.38
C ASN A 666 -7.27 22.42 1.85
N ALA A 667 -8.23 21.55 2.13
CA ALA A 667 -8.36 20.88 3.42
C ALA A 667 -8.74 19.42 3.20
N ASP A 668 -8.15 18.52 3.99
CA ASP A 668 -8.56 17.12 4.01
C ASP A 668 -8.71 16.60 5.44
N TYR A 669 -9.59 15.62 5.60
CA TYR A 669 -9.87 14.94 6.85
C TYR A 669 -9.85 13.44 6.64
N ASN A 670 -8.96 12.76 7.37
CA ASN A 670 -8.84 11.32 7.42
C ASN A 670 -9.39 10.80 8.75
N TYR A 671 -10.33 9.88 8.72
CA TYR A 671 -10.88 9.26 9.92
C TYR A 671 -10.80 7.73 9.81
N GLN A 672 -10.50 7.09 10.93
CA GLN A 672 -10.67 5.63 11.08
C GLN A 672 -11.17 5.26 12.47
N THR A 673 -11.96 4.17 12.52
CA THR A 673 -12.37 3.53 13.77
C THR A 673 -11.20 2.77 14.40
N LYS A 674 -11.42 2.24 15.60
CA LYS A 674 -10.41 1.45 16.31
C LYS A 674 -9.84 0.33 15.44
N THR A 675 -8.53 0.08 15.58
CA THR A 675 -7.79 -0.94 14.82
C THR A 675 -7.09 -1.88 15.79
N GLN A 676 -7.27 -3.19 15.61
CA GLN A 676 -6.49 -4.24 16.26
C GLN A 676 -5.24 -4.53 15.41
N PHE A 677 -4.07 -4.64 16.03
CA PHE A 677 -2.81 -4.94 15.34
C PHE A 677 -2.29 -6.36 15.59
N ASP A 678 -2.85 -7.07 16.57
CA ASP A 678 -2.42 -8.41 16.94
C ASP A 678 -3.44 -9.48 16.51
N LEU A 679 -2.96 -10.54 15.86
CA LEU A 679 -3.80 -11.68 15.46
C LEU A 679 -4.50 -12.33 16.66
N PHE A 680 -3.82 -12.42 17.81
CA PHE A 680 -4.35 -13.01 19.03
C PHE A 680 -5.25 -12.09 19.84
N GLN A 681 -5.58 -10.90 19.29
CA GLN A 681 -6.52 -9.95 19.88
C GLN A 681 -6.10 -9.40 21.25
N SER A 682 -4.80 -9.23 21.47
CA SER A 682 -4.33 -8.57 22.67
C SER A 682 -5.03 -7.21 22.87
N PRO A 683 -5.65 -6.94 24.02
CA PRO A 683 -6.26 -5.64 24.27
C PRO A 683 -5.23 -4.49 24.34
N LEU A 684 -3.95 -4.83 24.48
CA LEU A 684 -2.83 -3.89 24.49
C LEU A 684 -2.40 -3.46 23.09
N ALA A 685 -2.81 -4.19 22.03
CA ALA A 685 -2.48 -3.92 20.62
C ALA A 685 -3.62 -3.23 19.86
N VAL A 686 -4.37 -2.36 20.55
CA VAL A 686 -5.52 -1.65 19.95
C VAL A 686 -5.25 -0.15 19.91
N GLN A 687 -5.20 0.41 18.70
CA GLN A 687 -5.29 1.85 18.48
C GLN A 687 -6.76 2.27 18.51
N GLY A 688 -7.12 3.22 19.36
CA GLY A 688 -8.45 3.82 19.39
C GLY A 688 -8.78 4.58 18.09
N ALA A 689 -10.05 4.93 17.90
CA ALA A 689 -10.46 5.75 16.78
C ALA A 689 -9.77 7.12 16.79
N TYR A 690 -9.40 7.63 15.60
CA TYR A 690 -8.81 8.95 15.46
C TYR A 690 -9.15 9.61 14.13
N GLY A 691 -8.98 10.94 14.09
CA GLY A 691 -9.11 11.72 12.87
C GLY A 691 -7.96 12.71 12.74
N ILE A 692 -7.47 12.88 11.51
CA ILE A 692 -6.37 13.77 11.16
C ILE A 692 -6.90 14.83 10.20
N VAL A 693 -6.67 16.08 10.52
CA VAL A 693 -7.00 17.24 9.68
C VAL A 693 -5.73 17.81 9.08
N ASN A 694 -5.71 17.97 7.77
CA ASN A 694 -4.63 18.62 7.04
C ASN A 694 -5.20 19.82 6.28
N ALA A 695 -4.36 20.83 6.02
CA ALA A 695 -4.72 21.95 5.16
C ALA A 695 -3.49 22.49 4.44
N ALA A 696 -3.72 23.13 3.30
CA ALA A 696 -2.71 23.86 2.56
C ALA A 696 -3.31 25.12 1.93
N VAL A 697 -2.50 26.17 1.84
CA VAL A 697 -2.79 27.37 1.07
C VAL A 697 -1.69 27.53 0.03
N GLU A 698 -2.08 27.52 -1.24
CA GLU A 698 -1.17 27.65 -2.37
C GLU A 698 -1.46 28.96 -3.12
N LEU A 699 -0.42 29.68 -3.49
CA LEU A 699 -0.47 30.78 -4.44
C LEU A 699 0.30 30.36 -5.69
N SER A 700 -0.32 30.49 -6.85
CA SER A 700 0.25 30.11 -8.13
C SER A 700 0.05 31.15 -9.22
N SER A 701 0.91 31.10 -10.25
CA SER A 701 0.80 31.88 -11.47
C SER A 701 0.96 30.97 -12.67
N SER A 702 -0.08 30.86 -13.48
CA SER A 702 -0.03 30.08 -14.72
C SER A 702 0.92 30.69 -15.76
N GLU A 703 0.91 32.00 -15.90
CA GLU A 703 1.81 32.72 -16.82
C GLU A 703 3.26 32.68 -16.34
N GLY A 704 3.46 32.79 -15.03
CA GLY A 704 4.78 32.73 -14.40
C GLY A 704 5.31 31.31 -14.23
N GLY A 705 4.49 30.27 -14.40
CA GLY A 705 4.88 28.86 -14.22
C GLY A 705 5.45 28.59 -12.83
N TRP A 706 4.90 29.20 -11.77
CA TRP A 706 5.36 28.98 -10.40
C TRP A 706 4.20 28.77 -9.43
N ARG A 707 4.46 28.03 -8.35
CA ARG A 707 3.56 27.87 -7.22
C ARG A 707 4.34 27.81 -5.91
N VAL A 708 3.75 28.40 -4.85
CA VAL A 708 4.27 28.35 -3.47
C VAL A 708 3.12 27.97 -2.56
N ALA A 709 3.34 26.99 -1.69
CA ALA A 709 2.30 26.54 -0.77
C ALA A 709 2.83 26.45 0.68
N LEU A 710 1.99 26.86 1.62
CA LEU A 710 2.12 26.56 3.04
C LEU A 710 1.26 25.33 3.32
N VAL A 711 1.88 24.27 3.85
CA VAL A 711 1.24 22.98 4.09
C VAL A 711 1.28 22.65 5.57
N GLY A 712 0.13 22.34 6.15
CA GLY A 712 0.00 21.87 7.53
C GLY A 712 -0.61 20.49 7.58
N LYS A 713 0.06 19.56 8.24
CA LYS A 713 -0.39 18.19 8.50
C LYS A 713 -0.77 18.06 9.96
N ASN A 714 -1.75 17.18 10.24
CA ASN A 714 -2.21 16.89 11.59
C ASN A 714 -2.42 18.16 12.44
N LEU A 715 -3.19 19.10 11.91
CA LEU A 715 -3.40 20.43 12.53
C LEU A 715 -4.02 20.33 13.92
N ALA A 716 -4.76 19.26 14.20
CA ALA A 716 -5.34 18.97 15.51
C ALA A 716 -4.32 18.40 16.53
N ASP A 717 -3.06 18.26 16.16
CA ASP A 717 -1.94 17.75 16.98
C ASP A 717 -2.23 16.37 17.60
N ARG A 718 -2.82 15.45 16.82
CA ARG A 718 -3.27 14.15 17.29
C ARG A 718 -2.13 13.13 17.26
N SER A 719 -1.78 12.55 18.41
CA SER A 719 -0.86 11.41 18.46
C SER A 719 -1.60 10.10 18.15
N TYR A 720 -1.01 9.24 17.35
CA TYR A 720 -1.55 7.94 16.98
C TYR A 720 -0.44 6.94 16.66
N ALA A 721 -0.79 5.66 16.61
CA ALA A 721 0.11 4.59 16.24
C ALA A 721 -0.32 3.96 14.92
N THR A 722 0.63 3.70 14.02
CA THR A 722 0.39 2.92 12.80
C THR A 722 0.57 1.42 13.02
N ASN A 723 1.23 1.04 14.13
CA ASN A 723 1.37 -0.33 14.59
C ASN A 723 1.66 -0.35 16.11
N LEU A 724 1.13 -1.36 16.81
CA LEU A 724 1.41 -1.66 18.21
C LEU A 724 1.90 -3.11 18.31
N ILE A 725 3.06 -3.30 18.92
CA ILE A 725 3.67 -4.62 19.12
C ILE A 725 3.75 -4.91 20.60
N VAL A 726 3.08 -5.98 21.02
CA VAL A 726 3.09 -6.44 22.40
C VAL A 726 4.30 -7.33 22.63
N ASN A 727 5.18 -6.91 23.53
CA ASN A 727 6.32 -7.67 23.99
C ASN A 727 6.12 -8.07 25.45
N SER A 728 6.99 -8.97 25.96
CA SER A 728 6.97 -9.30 27.39
C SER A 728 7.40 -8.08 28.21
N GLY A 729 6.45 -7.49 28.94
CA GLY A 729 6.71 -6.36 29.84
C GLY A 729 6.48 -4.97 29.26
N TYR A 730 6.23 -4.81 27.97
CA TYR A 730 5.99 -3.52 27.35
C TYR A 730 5.28 -3.64 25.98
N VAL A 731 4.73 -2.52 25.52
CA VAL A 731 4.16 -2.37 24.19
C VAL A 731 4.92 -1.29 23.46
N ASN A 732 5.33 -1.56 22.23
CA ASN A 732 5.93 -0.58 21.35
C ASN A 732 4.92 -0.03 20.35
N ARG A 733 5.09 1.22 19.95
CA ARG A 733 4.37 1.82 18.83
C ARG A 733 5.32 2.22 17.70
N THR A 734 4.86 2.09 16.49
CA THR A 734 5.46 2.74 15.33
C THR A 734 4.94 4.18 15.27
N VAL A 735 5.86 5.15 15.27
CA VAL A 735 5.55 6.58 15.27
C VAL A 735 5.47 7.06 13.81
N PRO A 736 4.31 7.54 13.34
CA PRO A 736 4.22 8.12 12.00
C PRO A 736 4.96 9.45 11.91
N ARG A 737 5.33 9.85 10.68
CA ARG A 737 6.02 11.13 10.43
C ARG A 737 5.21 12.33 10.93
N ASP A 738 3.90 12.31 10.74
CA ASP A 738 2.96 13.34 11.14
C ASP A 738 2.26 13.05 12.50
N ASP A 739 2.95 12.37 13.42
CA ASP A 739 2.45 12.08 14.76
C ASP A 739 2.13 13.34 15.59
N ARG A 740 2.61 14.51 15.16
CA ARG A 740 2.23 15.86 15.65
C ARG A 740 1.90 16.77 14.49
N ARG A 741 1.45 17.97 14.85
CA ARG A 741 1.35 19.06 13.88
C ARG A 741 2.70 19.22 13.18
N TYR A 742 2.63 19.20 11.87
CA TYR A 742 3.79 19.18 10.99
C TYR A 742 3.56 20.19 9.86
N VAL A 743 4.34 21.26 9.86
CA VAL A 743 4.13 22.41 8.96
C VAL A 743 5.36 22.60 8.08
N GLY A 744 5.15 22.96 6.84
CA GLY A 744 6.21 23.22 5.88
C GLY A 744 5.78 24.13 4.74
N ILE A 745 6.75 24.53 3.97
CA ILE A 745 6.60 25.32 2.75
C ILE A 745 7.11 24.54 1.55
N THR A 746 6.43 24.68 0.42
CA THR A 746 6.86 24.13 -0.85
C THR A 746 6.89 25.22 -1.90
N ALA A 747 7.85 25.16 -2.81
CA ALA A 747 7.92 26.04 -3.96
C ALA A 747 8.27 25.23 -5.20
N ARG A 748 7.58 25.49 -6.31
CA ARG A 748 7.83 24.87 -7.62
C ARG A 748 7.91 25.93 -8.71
N LYS A 749 8.82 25.73 -9.62
CA LYS A 749 8.94 26.48 -10.87
C LYS A 749 8.87 25.51 -12.05
N GLU A 750 8.04 25.83 -13.01
CA GLU A 750 7.97 25.15 -14.31
C GLU A 750 8.52 26.09 -15.40
N PHE A 751 9.15 25.54 -16.43
CA PHE A 751 9.79 26.30 -17.51
C PHE A 751 9.77 25.52 -18.83
#